data_d2f4c1fd5a7dd4e889ac07a3953c6741
#
_entry.id   d2f4c1fd5a7dd4e889ac07a3953c6741
#
_cell.length_a   1.000
_cell.length_b   1.000
_cell.length_c   1.000
_cell.angle_alpha   90.00
_cell.angle_beta   90.00
_cell.angle_gamma   90.00
#
_symmetry.space_group_name_H-M   'P 1'
#
loop_
_entity.id
_entity.type
_entity.pdbx_description
1 polymer ?
#
loop_
_entity_poly.entity_id
_entity_poly.type
_entity_poly.pdbx_seq_one_letter_code
_entity_poly.pdbx_strand_id
1 'polypeptide(L)'
;MTSPIDFDPARSIKTLPGTAHRYHSLPDTAALFGINLDELPFSLRPILEGIARNVGQNGVTAEQVQALGRWTEHQGTQPIEIPFTAGRVIMHDLSGTPAIVDFAAMRSAVQRMGMDPAIIEPLVRADLVIDHSVTMDNTGSPASLRINGELEAARNRERYAFLKWGAQAFKTIRIIPPQTGIVHQVNLEYLAQGYLNINELMVPDTLIGMDSHTPMANALGIVGWGVGGIEAGASMLGQPMQMLAPEVVGVELTGALREGVTATDLVLTITEMLRNYPGGVVGKFVEYIGEGCANLSLPDRATIANMSPEYGATMGFFPFDEISAGYLKATGRDGDLPLAFYKAQNMAWTPGQPLPRYTDLLQLDLATVEPSVAGPKRPQDRLPLAELGNVFRKAAAEGDRNPEVVTVTPMKADDAGIFAPLPERELKDGDIVIAAITACTNTSNPGLLIAAGLLAKKANELGMKVPDGVKTSLAPGSPVATDFLTKAGLQQHLDALGFNTAGYGCTTCVGNSGPLAPSIEAALQNHDIIAASVLSGNRNFEGRVHPDVDTNFLMSPPLVVAMAIAGNVNIDVTTQPIGQDASGNDVFLKDIWPSNAEITQTMQECMDPKAFRETYENSLDGPETWQNLASPTGPVYDWDPDSTYIQEISFFDGFSLETPKDALDNIAGARMLVMCDDNTTTDHISPVSRIRPDSPPGEYLISQGVAVDDLTSLGARRGNHHVMLRSIFGNGKARNLMLPGTTGAVTSYHPSAGEPAQMSIYDAAARYREEGTSTVVFGGKLYGTGSSRDWAAKGPALLGVRAIIAESFERIHKSNLVGMGVLPLQLPQRVTRASLNLDGSETFDLNGIDTLEPRGSVELTIHRADGSSQQLELLSRIDTSSELDQI
;
A
#
# COMPACT_ATOMS: atom_id res chain seq x y z
N MET A 1 -8.99 17.11 -41.00
CA MET A 1 -8.14 15.94 -40.69
C MET A 1 -6.71 16.40 -40.98
N THR A 2 -5.92 16.57 -39.93
CA THR A 2 -4.48 16.81 -40.07
C THR A 2 -3.85 15.54 -40.64
N SER A 3 -2.88 15.67 -41.58
CA SER A 3 -2.14 14.51 -42.10
C SER A 3 -1.51 13.73 -40.92
N PRO A 4 -1.47 12.37 -40.98
CA PRO A 4 -0.79 11.59 -39.95
C PRO A 4 0.64 12.10 -39.76
N ILE A 5 1.08 12.22 -38.52
CA ILE A 5 2.44 12.67 -38.20
C ILE A 5 3.38 11.50 -38.53
N ASP A 6 4.23 11.72 -39.53
CA ASP A 6 5.26 10.75 -39.89
C ASP A 6 6.43 10.82 -38.91
N PHE A 7 6.37 10.00 -37.88
CA PHE A 7 7.40 9.91 -36.84
C PHE A 7 7.96 8.48 -36.75
N ASP A 8 9.27 8.36 -36.94
CA ASP A 8 10.01 7.13 -36.73
C ASP A 8 10.91 7.26 -35.49
N PRO A 9 10.62 6.51 -34.39
CA PRO A 9 11.42 6.57 -33.15
C PRO A 9 12.91 6.31 -33.39
N ALA A 10 13.28 5.52 -34.37
CA ALA A 10 14.68 5.19 -34.68
C ALA A 10 15.52 6.43 -35.04
N ARG A 11 14.90 7.48 -35.56
CA ARG A 11 15.59 8.75 -35.91
C ARG A 11 16.06 9.54 -34.69
N SER A 12 15.50 9.30 -33.51
CA SER A 12 15.86 9.96 -32.25
C SER A 12 16.83 9.14 -31.39
N ILE A 13 17.36 8.01 -31.89
CA ILE A 13 18.32 7.19 -31.15
C ILE A 13 19.71 7.84 -31.18
N LYS A 14 20.30 8.04 -30.00
CA LYS A 14 21.66 8.58 -29.83
C LYS A 14 22.51 7.66 -28.95
N THR A 15 23.80 7.93 -28.93
CA THR A 15 24.73 7.33 -27.96
C THR A 15 25.01 8.34 -26.86
N LEU A 16 24.94 7.93 -25.60
CA LEU A 16 25.25 8.77 -24.47
C LEU A 16 26.74 9.13 -24.48
N PRO A 17 27.09 10.44 -24.47
CA PRO A 17 28.47 10.88 -24.58
C PRO A 17 29.40 10.18 -23.58
N GLY A 18 30.55 9.71 -24.04
CA GLY A 18 31.56 9.02 -23.23
C GLY A 18 31.22 7.57 -22.86
N THR A 19 30.15 7.00 -23.42
CA THR A 19 29.74 5.62 -23.14
C THR A 19 29.38 4.86 -24.42
N ALA A 20 29.09 3.56 -24.29
CA ALA A 20 28.53 2.75 -25.38
C ALA A 20 27.00 2.65 -25.34
N HIS A 21 26.35 3.28 -24.34
CA HIS A 21 24.90 3.17 -24.16
C HIS A 21 24.14 3.99 -25.19
N ARG A 22 23.19 3.37 -25.85
CA ARG A 22 22.24 4.00 -26.77
C ARG A 22 20.96 4.35 -26.05
N TYR A 23 20.33 5.44 -26.44
CA TYR A 23 19.06 5.86 -25.85
C TYR A 23 18.20 6.61 -26.87
N HIS A 24 16.88 6.65 -26.66
CA HIS A 24 15.96 7.45 -27.42
C HIS A 24 15.97 8.89 -26.86
N SER A 25 16.41 9.87 -27.69
CA SER A 25 16.59 11.27 -27.26
C SER A 25 15.24 11.99 -27.12
N LEU A 26 14.82 12.29 -25.91
CA LEU A 26 13.64 13.12 -25.66
C LEU A 26 13.79 14.56 -26.19
N PRO A 27 14.93 15.26 -26.02
CA PRO A 27 15.13 16.60 -26.60
C PRO A 27 14.95 16.64 -28.13
N ASP A 28 15.44 15.63 -28.86
CA ASP A 28 15.27 15.59 -30.33
C ASP A 28 13.80 15.31 -30.70
N THR A 29 13.15 14.43 -30.00
CA THR A 29 11.72 14.18 -30.17
C THR A 29 10.91 15.45 -29.89
N ALA A 30 11.19 16.11 -28.79
CA ALA A 30 10.52 17.38 -28.45
C ALA A 30 10.70 18.43 -29.52
N ALA A 31 11.92 18.57 -30.10
CA ALA A 31 12.18 19.47 -31.18
C ALA A 31 11.37 19.14 -32.46
N LEU A 32 11.20 17.85 -32.80
CA LEU A 32 10.39 17.41 -33.91
C LEU A 32 8.90 17.73 -33.76
N PHE A 33 8.36 17.64 -32.56
CA PHE A 33 6.97 17.92 -32.26
C PHE A 33 6.70 19.37 -31.80
N GLY A 34 7.74 20.21 -31.68
CA GLY A 34 7.60 21.60 -31.20
C GLY A 34 7.24 21.69 -29.71
N ILE A 35 7.66 20.71 -28.91
CA ILE A 35 7.38 20.63 -27.46
C ILE A 35 8.45 21.42 -26.70
N ASN A 36 8.03 22.30 -25.80
CA ASN A 36 8.92 22.96 -24.86
C ASN A 36 9.07 22.14 -23.56
N LEU A 37 10.16 21.37 -23.44
CA LEU A 37 10.41 20.54 -22.28
C LEU A 37 10.60 21.35 -20.99
N ASP A 38 11.09 22.58 -21.05
CA ASP A 38 11.33 23.40 -19.87
C ASP A 38 10.02 23.81 -19.16
N GLU A 39 8.93 23.86 -19.91
CA GLU A 39 7.60 24.13 -19.35
C GLU A 39 6.85 22.84 -18.91
N LEU A 40 7.29 21.66 -19.37
CA LEU A 40 6.63 20.40 -19.05
C LEU A 40 7.08 19.89 -17.67
N PRO A 41 6.19 19.48 -16.75
CA PRO A 41 6.57 18.87 -15.48
C PRO A 41 7.54 17.69 -15.65
N PHE A 42 8.49 17.57 -14.73
CA PHE A 42 9.51 16.50 -14.81
C PHE A 42 8.90 15.11 -14.76
N SER A 43 7.84 14.92 -14.01
CA SER A 43 7.09 13.65 -13.90
C SER A 43 6.47 13.20 -15.22
N LEU A 44 6.19 14.11 -16.15
CA LEU A 44 5.61 13.78 -17.46
C LEU A 44 6.67 13.46 -18.52
N ARG A 45 7.92 13.88 -18.34
CA ARG A 45 8.99 13.69 -19.33
C ARG A 45 9.35 12.21 -19.55
N PRO A 46 9.48 11.33 -18.52
CA PRO A 46 9.65 9.90 -18.72
C PRO A 46 8.47 9.22 -19.40
N ILE A 47 7.24 9.70 -19.15
CA ILE A 47 6.04 9.18 -19.82
C ILE A 47 6.07 9.56 -21.31
N LEU A 48 6.42 10.82 -21.63
CA LEU A 48 6.53 11.31 -23.00
C LEU A 48 7.62 10.54 -23.79
N GLU A 49 8.77 10.26 -23.16
CA GLU A 49 9.83 9.42 -23.75
C GLU A 49 9.28 8.02 -24.05
N GLY A 50 8.60 7.41 -23.07
CA GLY A 50 8.03 6.07 -23.21
C GLY A 50 7.00 5.99 -24.33
N ILE A 51 6.11 6.97 -24.46
CA ILE A 51 5.16 7.05 -25.58
C ILE A 51 5.94 7.17 -26.91
N ALA A 52 6.85 8.11 -27.02
CA ALA A 52 7.60 8.38 -28.25
C ALA A 52 8.41 7.16 -28.72
N ARG A 53 9.09 6.49 -27.79
CA ARG A 53 9.89 5.29 -28.06
C ARG A 53 9.07 4.10 -28.55
N ASN A 54 7.80 4.01 -28.12
CA ASN A 54 6.90 2.89 -28.45
C ASN A 54 5.95 3.19 -29.62
N VAL A 55 6.08 4.32 -30.31
CA VAL A 55 5.25 4.61 -31.48
C VAL A 55 5.35 3.49 -32.53
N GLY A 56 4.19 3.03 -33.00
CA GLY A 56 4.06 1.89 -33.91
C GLY A 56 4.03 0.53 -33.24
N GLN A 57 4.12 0.46 -31.90
CA GLN A 57 4.00 -0.79 -31.12
C GLN A 57 2.76 -0.73 -30.24
N ASN A 58 2.05 -1.84 -30.08
CA ASN A 58 0.90 -1.99 -29.16
C ASN A 58 -0.13 -0.87 -29.25
N GLY A 59 -0.40 -0.34 -30.45
CA GLY A 59 -1.39 0.73 -30.67
C GLY A 59 -0.92 2.14 -30.25
N VAL A 60 0.34 2.32 -29.88
CA VAL A 60 0.90 3.63 -29.54
C VAL A 60 1.14 4.45 -30.82
N THR A 61 0.68 5.71 -30.84
CA THR A 61 0.72 6.58 -32.04
C THR A 61 1.47 7.88 -31.80
N ALA A 62 1.87 8.53 -32.88
CA ALA A 62 2.55 9.83 -32.84
C ALA A 62 1.62 10.97 -32.36
N GLU A 63 0.31 10.83 -32.59
CA GLU A 63 -0.70 11.76 -32.07
C GLU A 63 -0.72 11.81 -30.56
N GLN A 64 -0.47 10.67 -29.88
CA GLN A 64 -0.38 10.60 -28.42
C GLN A 64 0.89 11.29 -27.89
N VAL A 65 2.01 11.25 -28.63
CA VAL A 65 3.20 12.07 -28.32
C VAL A 65 2.85 13.55 -28.35
N GLN A 66 2.14 13.99 -29.41
CA GLN A 66 1.73 15.37 -29.55
C GLN A 66 0.70 15.77 -28.48
N ALA A 67 -0.23 14.89 -28.16
CA ALA A 67 -1.26 15.12 -27.16
C ALA A 67 -0.66 15.40 -25.77
N LEU A 68 0.26 14.55 -25.30
CA LEU A 68 0.97 14.79 -24.04
C LEU A 68 1.94 15.99 -24.16
N GLY A 69 2.59 16.17 -25.33
CA GLY A 69 3.48 17.31 -25.55
C GLY A 69 2.80 18.68 -25.45
N ARG A 70 1.50 18.74 -25.69
CA ARG A 70 0.66 19.95 -25.49
C ARG A 70 0.05 20.06 -24.09
N TRP A 71 0.50 19.29 -23.15
CA TRP A 71 -0.03 19.29 -21.77
C TRP A 71 -0.09 20.69 -21.18
N THR A 72 0.86 21.56 -21.45
CA THR A 72 0.89 22.95 -20.97
C THR A 72 -0.27 23.83 -21.44
N GLU A 73 -0.99 23.42 -22.49
CA GLU A 73 -2.15 24.12 -23.03
C GLU A 73 -3.42 23.84 -22.18
N HIS A 74 -3.53 22.65 -21.60
CA HIS A 74 -4.70 22.19 -20.86
C HIS A 74 -4.40 21.75 -19.43
N GLN A 75 -3.12 21.58 -19.07
CA GLN A 75 -2.64 21.25 -17.72
C GLN A 75 -3.36 20.06 -17.06
N GLY A 76 -3.68 19.04 -17.85
CA GLY A 76 -4.37 17.82 -17.39
C GLY A 76 -5.89 17.99 -17.15
N THR A 77 -6.47 19.19 -17.37
CA THR A 77 -7.90 19.43 -17.14
C THR A 77 -8.81 18.90 -18.23
N GLN A 78 -8.26 18.46 -19.37
CA GLN A 78 -9.01 17.82 -20.45
C GLN A 78 -8.81 16.29 -20.40
N PRO A 79 -9.84 15.49 -20.70
CA PRO A 79 -9.76 14.03 -20.69
C PRO A 79 -9.03 13.49 -21.93
N ILE A 80 -7.72 13.66 -22.00
CA ILE A 80 -6.86 13.17 -23.08
C ILE A 80 -6.27 11.84 -22.67
N GLU A 81 -6.56 10.79 -23.43
CA GLU A 81 -6.01 9.45 -23.19
C GLU A 81 -4.57 9.35 -23.67
N ILE A 82 -3.70 8.81 -22.82
CA ILE A 82 -2.29 8.53 -23.10
C ILE A 82 -1.92 7.12 -22.64
N PRO A 83 -1.05 6.41 -23.39
CA PRO A 83 -0.55 5.10 -22.95
C PRO A 83 0.65 5.27 -22.02
N PHE A 84 0.71 4.42 -20.99
CA PHE A 84 1.87 4.27 -20.14
C PHE A 84 2.38 2.82 -20.21
N THR A 85 3.63 2.64 -20.60
CA THR A 85 4.29 1.32 -20.63
C THR A 85 5.29 1.26 -19.49
N ALA A 86 5.04 0.41 -18.50
CA ALA A 86 5.96 0.22 -17.38
C ALA A 86 7.22 -0.53 -17.85
N GLY A 87 8.37 -0.11 -17.38
CA GLY A 87 9.64 -0.78 -17.63
C GLY A 87 9.83 -2.02 -16.77
N ARG A 88 9.20 -2.06 -15.60
CA ARG A 88 9.22 -3.20 -14.67
C ARG A 88 8.01 -3.17 -13.72
N VAL A 89 7.75 -4.34 -13.13
CA VAL A 89 6.67 -4.53 -12.15
C VAL A 89 7.27 -4.95 -10.82
N ILE A 90 6.73 -4.45 -9.72
CA ILE A 90 7.11 -4.89 -8.37
C ILE A 90 5.88 -5.39 -7.60
N MET A 91 6.08 -6.44 -6.84
CA MET A 91 5.02 -7.10 -6.06
C MET A 91 5.53 -7.42 -4.66
N HIS A 92 4.62 -7.51 -3.71
CA HIS A 92 4.87 -8.19 -2.45
C HIS A 92 4.09 -9.50 -2.40
N ASP A 93 4.45 -10.39 -1.48
CA ASP A 93 3.92 -11.76 -1.46
C ASP A 93 2.39 -11.87 -1.23
N LEU A 94 1.76 -10.93 -0.54
CA LEU A 94 0.30 -10.97 -0.36
C LEU A 94 -0.49 -10.59 -1.62
N SER A 95 0.01 -9.66 -2.44
CA SER A 95 -0.62 -9.26 -3.70
C SER A 95 -0.11 -10.07 -4.89
N GLY A 96 1.16 -10.46 -4.87
CA GLY A 96 1.81 -11.19 -5.95
C GLY A 96 1.43 -12.68 -5.99
N THR A 97 1.16 -13.32 -4.84
CA THR A 97 0.72 -14.72 -4.85
C THR A 97 -0.54 -14.95 -5.69
N PRO A 98 -1.64 -14.18 -5.53
CA PRO A 98 -2.81 -14.31 -6.41
C PRO A 98 -2.50 -14.07 -7.88
N ALA A 99 -1.61 -13.12 -8.19
CA ALA A 99 -1.22 -12.87 -9.57
C ALA A 99 -0.45 -14.06 -10.18
N ILE A 100 0.45 -14.68 -9.42
CA ILE A 100 1.13 -15.89 -9.89
C ILE A 100 0.15 -17.07 -10.01
N VAL A 101 -0.88 -17.16 -9.13
CA VAL A 101 -1.98 -18.14 -9.27
C VAL A 101 -2.71 -17.91 -10.60
N ASP A 102 -3.01 -16.66 -10.97
CA ASP A 102 -3.64 -16.33 -12.25
C ASP A 102 -2.77 -16.80 -13.43
N PHE A 103 -1.46 -16.50 -13.44
CA PHE A 103 -0.54 -16.96 -14.46
C PHE A 103 -0.40 -18.49 -14.52
N ALA A 104 -0.39 -19.14 -13.36
CA ALA A 104 -0.37 -20.59 -13.26
C ALA A 104 -1.66 -21.23 -13.83
N ALA A 105 -2.83 -20.64 -13.50
CA ALA A 105 -4.12 -21.08 -14.02
C ALA A 105 -4.24 -20.83 -15.54
N MET A 106 -3.69 -19.72 -16.06
CA MET A 106 -3.59 -19.47 -17.51
C MET A 106 -2.76 -20.58 -18.20
N ARG A 107 -1.63 -21.00 -17.63
CA ARG A 107 -0.83 -22.12 -18.15
C ARG A 107 -1.62 -23.43 -18.16
N SER A 108 -2.35 -23.70 -17.07
CA SER A 108 -3.23 -24.88 -17.00
C SER A 108 -4.32 -24.85 -18.06
N ALA A 109 -4.97 -23.68 -18.27
CA ALA A 109 -5.97 -23.50 -19.32
C ALA A 109 -5.39 -23.74 -20.72
N VAL A 110 -4.25 -23.15 -21.04
CA VAL A 110 -3.55 -23.33 -22.31
C VAL A 110 -3.17 -24.81 -22.55
N GLN A 111 -2.71 -25.51 -21.49
CA GLN A 111 -2.43 -26.94 -21.55
C GLN A 111 -3.70 -27.77 -21.83
N ARG A 112 -4.81 -27.45 -21.19
CA ARG A 112 -6.11 -28.10 -21.46
C ARG A 112 -6.57 -27.91 -22.91
N MET A 113 -6.16 -26.81 -23.54
CA MET A 113 -6.41 -26.54 -24.96
C MET A 113 -5.43 -27.25 -25.92
N GLY A 114 -4.47 -28.01 -25.37
CA GLY A 114 -3.48 -28.77 -26.15
C GLY A 114 -2.33 -27.90 -26.70
N MET A 115 -2.13 -26.69 -26.17
CA MET A 115 -1.05 -25.79 -26.54
C MET A 115 0.10 -25.85 -25.55
N ASP A 116 1.27 -25.30 -25.90
CA ASP A 116 2.43 -25.23 -25.01
C ASP A 116 2.16 -24.20 -23.90
N PRO A 117 2.09 -24.59 -22.62
CA PRO A 117 1.87 -23.67 -21.51
C PRO A 117 2.98 -22.61 -21.35
N ALA A 118 4.19 -22.87 -21.89
CA ALA A 118 5.31 -21.93 -21.80
C ALA A 118 5.10 -20.65 -22.64
N ILE A 119 4.09 -20.60 -23.51
CA ILE A 119 3.71 -19.35 -24.20
C ILE A 119 3.19 -18.29 -23.22
N ILE A 120 2.66 -18.72 -22.07
CA ILE A 120 2.28 -17.80 -21.00
C ILE A 120 3.53 -17.44 -20.21
N GLU A 121 4.16 -16.36 -20.61
CA GLU A 121 5.37 -15.80 -19.99
C GLU A 121 5.22 -14.28 -19.88
N PRO A 122 5.44 -13.66 -18.74
CA PRO A 122 5.48 -12.21 -18.64
C PRO A 122 6.52 -11.60 -19.59
N LEU A 123 6.14 -10.55 -20.31
CA LEU A 123 7.02 -9.81 -21.21
C LEU A 123 7.79 -8.70 -20.52
N VAL A 124 7.28 -8.23 -19.38
CA VAL A 124 7.89 -7.21 -18.53
C VAL A 124 8.42 -7.89 -17.27
N ARG A 125 9.68 -7.58 -16.91
CA ARG A 125 10.30 -8.10 -15.69
C ARG A 125 9.46 -7.77 -14.47
N ALA A 126 9.23 -8.76 -13.62
CA ALA A 126 8.54 -8.64 -12.36
C ALA A 126 9.39 -9.15 -11.19
N ASP A 127 9.54 -8.32 -10.16
CA ASP A 127 10.21 -8.68 -8.92
C ASP A 127 9.15 -8.83 -7.82
N LEU A 128 9.08 -9.99 -7.15
CA LEU A 128 8.22 -10.23 -5.99
C LEU A 128 9.08 -10.36 -4.74
N VAL A 129 8.81 -9.53 -3.75
CA VAL A 129 9.51 -9.57 -2.45
C VAL A 129 8.59 -10.18 -1.39
N ILE A 130 9.09 -11.18 -0.65
CA ILE A 130 8.36 -11.79 0.45
C ILE A 130 8.61 -10.97 1.71
N ASP A 131 7.64 -10.14 2.10
CA ASP A 131 7.82 -9.15 3.17
C ASP A 131 6.56 -8.87 4.00
N HIS A 132 5.40 -9.43 3.64
CA HIS A 132 4.11 -9.16 4.32
C HIS A 132 3.60 -10.35 5.15
N SER A 133 4.40 -11.40 5.36
CA SER A 133 3.96 -12.64 6.00
C SER A 133 4.47 -12.83 7.42
N VAL A 134 5.50 -12.09 7.81
CA VAL A 134 6.04 -12.15 9.15
C VAL A 134 5.10 -11.47 10.15
N THR A 135 4.81 -12.16 11.25
CA THR A 135 3.97 -11.65 12.35
C THR A 135 4.83 -11.48 13.61
N MET A 136 4.54 -10.46 14.38
CA MET A 136 5.22 -10.15 15.63
C MET A 136 4.68 -11.02 16.78
N ASP A 137 4.77 -12.34 16.64
CA ASP A 137 4.33 -13.29 17.67
C ASP A 137 5.24 -13.20 18.90
N ASN A 138 6.54 -13.11 18.67
CA ASN A 138 7.56 -12.95 19.72
C ASN A 138 8.24 -11.60 19.60
N THR A 139 8.34 -10.86 20.70
CA THR A 139 8.96 -9.52 20.73
C THR A 139 9.69 -9.32 22.05
N GLY A 140 10.59 -8.32 22.10
CA GLY A 140 11.32 -7.96 23.32
C GLY A 140 12.38 -9.00 23.76
N SER A 141 12.85 -9.85 22.82
CA SER A 141 13.86 -10.89 23.06
C SER A 141 14.88 -10.95 21.94
N PRO A 142 16.14 -11.27 22.20
CA PRO A 142 17.15 -11.57 21.18
C PRO A 142 16.76 -12.74 20.25
N ALA A 143 15.89 -13.65 20.69
CA ALA A 143 15.41 -14.78 19.91
C ALA A 143 14.24 -14.42 18.99
N SER A 144 13.66 -13.21 19.09
CA SER A 144 12.42 -12.82 18.39
C SER A 144 12.53 -12.97 16.88
N LEU A 145 13.60 -12.50 16.26
CA LEU A 145 13.81 -12.61 14.81
C LEU A 145 13.78 -14.06 14.33
N ARG A 146 14.49 -14.94 15.04
CA ARG A 146 14.56 -16.37 14.69
C ARG A 146 13.18 -17.04 14.86
N ILE A 147 12.53 -16.84 16.02
CA ILE A 147 11.24 -17.47 16.33
C ILE A 147 10.18 -17.03 15.32
N ASN A 148 10.06 -15.72 15.05
CA ASN A 148 9.08 -15.20 14.10
C ASN A 148 9.36 -15.70 12.68
N GLY A 149 10.62 -15.81 12.27
CA GLY A 149 10.98 -16.37 10.98
C GLY A 149 10.68 -17.86 10.84
N GLU A 150 10.86 -18.65 11.89
CA GLU A 150 10.48 -20.07 11.93
C GLU A 150 8.95 -20.23 11.85
N LEU A 151 8.19 -19.41 12.58
CA LEU A 151 6.73 -19.39 12.51
C LEU A 151 6.22 -18.93 11.15
N GLU A 152 6.82 -17.91 10.57
CA GLU A 152 6.53 -17.44 9.22
C GLU A 152 6.70 -18.56 8.20
N ALA A 153 7.85 -19.25 8.22
CA ALA A 153 8.16 -20.34 7.31
C ALA A 153 7.19 -21.53 7.48
N ALA A 154 6.86 -21.89 8.72
CA ALA A 154 5.93 -22.98 9.01
C ALA A 154 4.50 -22.67 8.51
N ARG A 155 3.98 -21.49 8.83
CA ARG A 155 2.63 -21.03 8.45
C ARG A 155 2.44 -20.87 6.95
N ASN A 156 3.51 -20.51 6.24
CA ASN A 156 3.44 -20.16 4.81
C ASN A 156 4.12 -21.21 3.93
N ARG A 157 4.45 -22.39 4.45
CA ARG A 157 5.24 -23.41 3.76
C ARG A 157 4.72 -23.72 2.36
N GLU A 158 3.42 -23.95 2.21
CA GLU A 158 2.80 -24.32 0.94
C GLU A 158 2.82 -23.13 -0.04
N ARG A 159 2.46 -21.93 0.42
CA ARG A 159 2.52 -20.73 -0.38
C ARG A 159 3.94 -20.40 -0.85
N TYR A 160 4.93 -20.58 0.02
CA TYR A 160 6.33 -20.36 -0.32
C TYR A 160 6.85 -21.41 -1.30
N ALA A 161 6.42 -22.66 -1.19
CA ALA A 161 6.72 -23.70 -2.18
C ALA A 161 6.13 -23.35 -3.56
N PHE A 162 4.91 -22.81 -3.60
CA PHE A 162 4.28 -22.29 -4.83
C PHE A 162 5.05 -21.11 -5.42
N LEU A 163 5.43 -20.11 -4.62
CA LEU A 163 6.23 -18.98 -5.08
C LEU A 163 7.60 -19.44 -5.60
N LYS A 164 8.24 -20.40 -4.93
CA LYS A 164 9.51 -20.98 -5.36
C LYS A 164 9.37 -21.74 -6.68
N TRP A 165 8.25 -22.43 -6.90
CA TRP A 165 7.88 -22.96 -8.20
C TRP A 165 7.76 -21.86 -9.26
N GLY A 166 7.04 -20.78 -8.96
CA GLY A 166 6.88 -19.64 -9.85
C GLY A 166 8.20 -19.06 -10.33
N ALA A 167 9.18 -18.90 -9.42
CA ALA A 167 10.53 -18.45 -9.75
C ALA A 167 11.28 -19.38 -10.72
N GLN A 168 10.95 -20.67 -10.74
CA GLN A 168 11.55 -21.65 -11.65
C GLN A 168 10.77 -21.76 -12.96
N ALA A 169 9.45 -21.64 -12.90
CA ALA A 169 8.56 -21.81 -14.04
C ALA A 169 8.56 -20.61 -14.98
N PHE A 170 8.70 -19.39 -14.46
CA PHE A 170 8.70 -18.15 -15.23
C PHE A 170 10.10 -17.53 -15.23
N LYS A 171 10.61 -17.17 -16.43
CA LYS A 171 11.97 -16.62 -16.59
C LYS A 171 12.05 -15.14 -16.21
N THR A 172 10.96 -14.42 -16.36
CA THR A 172 10.88 -12.97 -16.14
C THR A 172 10.38 -12.60 -14.74
N ILE A 173 9.96 -13.58 -13.94
CA ILE A 173 9.56 -13.38 -12.54
C ILE A 173 10.73 -13.75 -11.64
N ARG A 174 11.17 -12.80 -10.82
CA ARG A 174 12.15 -13.05 -9.75
C ARG A 174 11.46 -13.00 -8.39
N ILE A 175 11.65 -14.02 -7.58
CA ILE A 175 11.19 -14.06 -6.20
C ILE A 175 12.37 -13.73 -5.28
N ILE A 176 12.19 -12.70 -4.45
CA ILE A 176 13.14 -12.28 -3.43
C ILE A 176 12.66 -12.91 -2.11
N PRO A 177 13.49 -13.72 -1.48
CA PRO A 177 13.10 -14.57 -0.37
C PRO A 177 12.70 -13.78 0.88
N PRO A 178 12.04 -14.45 1.86
CA PRO A 178 11.71 -13.81 3.15
C PRO A 178 12.97 -13.35 3.88
N GLN A 179 12.82 -12.40 4.77
CA GLN A 179 13.87 -11.76 5.58
C GLN A 179 14.90 -10.92 4.79
N THR A 180 14.69 -10.70 3.49
CA THR A 180 15.52 -9.76 2.69
C THR A 180 15.18 -8.31 2.97
N GLY A 181 13.93 -8.01 3.33
CA GLY A 181 13.47 -6.66 3.65
C GLY A 181 12.12 -6.30 3.03
N ILE A 182 11.66 -5.09 3.33
CA ILE A 182 10.40 -4.54 2.80
C ILE A 182 10.56 -4.22 1.31
N VAL A 183 9.58 -4.58 0.49
CA VAL A 183 9.59 -4.44 -0.98
C VAL A 183 10.06 -3.07 -1.47
N HIS A 184 9.57 -1.98 -0.89
CA HIS A 184 9.91 -0.63 -1.35
C HIS A 184 11.30 -0.20 -0.90
N GLN A 185 11.76 -0.66 0.25
CA GLN A 185 13.13 -0.41 0.71
C GLN A 185 14.13 -1.24 -0.08
N VAL A 186 13.86 -2.52 -0.31
CA VAL A 186 14.66 -3.38 -1.21
C VAL A 186 14.73 -2.78 -2.61
N ASN A 187 13.60 -2.24 -3.11
CA ASN A 187 13.59 -1.54 -4.38
C ASN A 187 14.48 -0.31 -4.36
N LEU A 188 14.31 0.57 -3.38
CA LEU A 188 15.04 1.83 -3.30
C LEU A 188 16.55 1.62 -3.09
N GLU A 189 16.92 0.66 -2.27
CA GLU A 189 18.31 0.42 -1.88
C GLU A 189 19.08 -0.50 -2.84
N TYR A 190 18.40 -1.39 -3.57
CA TYR A 190 19.05 -2.43 -4.36
C TYR A 190 18.52 -2.58 -5.79
N LEU A 191 17.19 -2.69 -6.01
CA LEU A 191 16.63 -3.04 -7.33
C LEU A 191 16.65 -1.88 -8.32
N ALA A 192 16.37 -0.67 -7.85
CA ALA A 192 16.33 0.54 -8.67
C ALA A 192 17.74 0.99 -9.03
N GLN A 193 18.01 1.11 -10.33
CA GLN A 193 19.29 1.53 -10.86
C GLN A 193 19.26 2.96 -11.41
N GLY A 194 18.11 3.64 -11.37
CA GLY A 194 17.89 4.94 -11.96
C GLY A 194 17.64 4.87 -13.48
N TYR A 195 17.92 3.77 -14.14
CA TYR A 195 17.62 3.51 -15.53
C TYR A 195 17.39 2.02 -15.79
N LEU A 196 16.83 1.70 -16.96
CA LEU A 196 16.68 0.32 -17.43
C LEU A 196 17.35 0.16 -18.81
N ASN A 197 17.70 -1.08 -19.13
CA ASN A 197 18.09 -1.47 -20.48
C ASN A 197 16.96 -2.31 -21.08
N ILE A 198 16.27 -1.75 -22.06
CA ILE A 198 15.18 -2.43 -22.77
C ILE A 198 15.53 -2.42 -24.26
N ASN A 199 15.61 -3.60 -24.88
CA ASN A 199 15.96 -3.74 -26.30
C ASN A 199 17.24 -2.99 -26.68
N GLU A 200 18.29 -3.13 -25.89
CA GLU A 200 19.61 -2.48 -26.07
C GLU A 200 19.59 -0.93 -25.94
N LEU A 201 18.47 -0.35 -25.51
CA LEU A 201 18.35 1.07 -25.22
C LEU A 201 18.33 1.31 -23.71
N MET A 202 19.09 2.33 -23.29
CA MET A 202 18.99 2.91 -21.97
C MET A 202 17.72 3.78 -21.91
N VAL A 203 16.83 3.48 -20.99
CA VAL A 203 15.55 4.17 -20.84
C VAL A 203 15.35 4.62 -19.39
N PRO A 204 14.51 5.62 -19.12
CA PRO A 204 14.14 5.98 -17.74
C PRO A 204 13.57 4.78 -17.01
N ASP A 205 13.93 4.62 -15.74
CA ASP A 205 13.27 3.61 -14.90
C ASP A 205 11.81 4.04 -14.67
N THR A 206 10.89 3.16 -15.05
CA THR A 206 9.45 3.32 -14.86
C THR A 206 8.89 2.07 -14.22
N LEU A 207 8.02 2.25 -13.23
CA LEU A 207 7.62 1.20 -12.31
C LEU A 207 6.11 1.22 -12.07
N ILE A 208 5.49 0.06 -12.14
CA ILE A 208 4.21 -0.15 -11.46
C ILE A 208 4.35 -1.20 -10.37
N GLY A 209 3.55 -1.08 -9.34
CA GLY A 209 3.62 -2.03 -8.23
C GLY A 209 2.25 -2.45 -7.72
N MET A 210 2.16 -3.71 -7.33
CA MET A 210 0.96 -4.25 -6.66
C MET A 210 0.95 -3.85 -5.19
N ASP A 211 1.41 -2.66 -4.88
CA ASP A 211 1.34 -2.04 -3.56
C ASP A 211 1.16 -0.53 -3.70
N SER A 212 0.34 0.04 -2.82
CA SER A 212 0.05 1.48 -2.85
C SER A 212 1.25 2.36 -2.55
N HIS A 213 2.28 1.87 -1.85
CA HIS A 213 3.50 2.62 -1.51
C HIS A 213 4.62 2.50 -2.57
N THR A 214 4.33 1.94 -3.74
CA THR A 214 5.23 1.97 -4.90
C THR A 214 5.80 3.36 -5.20
N PRO A 215 5.05 4.47 -4.98
CA PRO A 215 5.57 5.82 -5.13
C PRO A 215 6.81 6.17 -4.32
N MET A 216 7.22 5.35 -3.34
CA MET A 216 8.50 5.55 -2.66
C MET A 216 9.68 5.68 -3.65
N ALA A 217 9.62 4.98 -4.80
CA ALA A 217 10.62 5.07 -5.87
C ALA A 217 10.69 6.45 -6.52
N ASN A 218 9.63 7.26 -6.43
CA ASN A 218 9.59 8.59 -7.02
C ASN A 218 10.65 9.55 -6.43
N ALA A 219 11.14 9.24 -5.23
CA ALA A 219 12.26 9.97 -4.62
C ALA A 219 13.54 9.92 -5.45
N LEU A 220 13.73 8.85 -6.25
CA LEU A 220 14.86 8.66 -7.17
C LEU A 220 14.58 9.17 -8.61
N GLY A 221 13.54 9.97 -8.83
CA GLY A 221 13.15 10.39 -10.17
C GLY A 221 12.57 9.26 -11.03
N ILE A 222 12.12 8.17 -10.41
CA ILE A 222 11.47 7.05 -11.07
C ILE A 222 9.97 7.32 -11.12
N VAL A 223 9.41 7.37 -12.33
CA VAL A 223 7.96 7.47 -12.50
C VAL A 223 7.33 6.12 -12.20
N GLY A 224 6.46 6.08 -11.20
CA GLY A 224 5.80 4.84 -10.81
C GLY A 224 4.77 5.04 -9.74
N TRP A 225 3.77 4.15 -9.74
CA TRP A 225 2.67 4.18 -8.78
C TRP A 225 2.08 2.80 -8.51
N GLY A 226 1.25 2.73 -7.47
CA GLY A 226 0.51 1.53 -7.12
C GLY A 226 -0.66 1.29 -8.07
N VAL A 227 -0.82 0.03 -8.48
CA VAL A 227 -1.94 -0.45 -9.30
C VAL A 227 -2.54 -1.70 -8.69
N GLY A 228 -3.67 -2.15 -9.23
CA GLY A 228 -4.24 -3.43 -8.89
C GLY A 228 -3.54 -4.62 -9.55
N GLY A 229 -3.81 -5.83 -9.04
CA GLY A 229 -3.25 -7.07 -9.59
C GLY A 229 -3.59 -7.28 -11.06
N ILE A 230 -4.77 -6.86 -11.49
CA ILE A 230 -5.25 -7.01 -12.86
C ILE A 230 -4.48 -6.08 -13.81
N GLU A 231 -4.35 -4.80 -13.49
CA GLU A 231 -3.57 -3.84 -14.27
C GLU A 231 -2.08 -4.25 -14.35
N ALA A 232 -1.53 -4.73 -13.22
CA ALA A 232 -0.18 -5.23 -13.19
C ALA A 232 -0.01 -6.49 -14.05
N GLY A 233 -0.96 -7.43 -14.01
CA GLY A 233 -0.98 -8.61 -14.86
C GLY A 233 -1.02 -8.25 -16.34
N ALA A 234 -1.89 -7.33 -16.76
CA ALA A 234 -1.96 -6.82 -18.12
C ALA A 234 -0.62 -6.18 -18.55
N SER A 235 -0.02 -5.37 -17.66
CA SER A 235 1.30 -4.77 -17.93
C SER A 235 2.41 -5.82 -17.99
N MET A 236 2.38 -6.86 -17.16
CA MET A 236 3.31 -7.99 -17.26
C MET A 236 3.21 -8.70 -18.61
N LEU A 237 2.03 -8.74 -19.21
CA LEU A 237 1.78 -9.25 -20.56
C LEU A 237 2.11 -8.24 -21.68
N GLY A 238 2.74 -7.10 -21.34
CA GLY A 238 3.20 -6.10 -22.30
C GLY A 238 2.12 -5.15 -22.80
N GLN A 239 0.94 -5.14 -22.20
CA GLN A 239 -0.11 -4.19 -22.57
C GLN A 239 0.18 -2.83 -21.95
N PRO A 240 0.15 -1.72 -22.73
CA PRO A 240 0.25 -0.39 -22.18
C PRO A 240 -1.02 -0.06 -21.38
N MET A 241 -0.84 0.52 -20.20
CA MET A 241 -1.95 1.05 -19.42
C MET A 241 -2.46 2.33 -20.08
N GLN A 242 -3.75 2.41 -20.36
CA GLN A 242 -4.36 3.66 -20.79
C GLN A 242 -4.73 4.51 -19.58
N MET A 243 -4.36 5.78 -19.62
CA MET A 243 -4.69 6.72 -18.55
C MET A 243 -5.02 8.10 -19.13
N LEU A 244 -5.77 8.88 -18.38
CA LEU A 244 -5.92 10.30 -18.72
C LEU A 244 -4.64 11.06 -18.39
N ALA A 245 -4.26 11.99 -19.26
CA ALA A 245 -3.15 12.91 -18.98
C ALA A 245 -3.42 13.62 -17.64
N PRO A 246 -2.56 13.42 -16.61
CA PRO A 246 -2.89 13.82 -15.25
C PRO A 246 -2.77 15.33 -15.05
N GLU A 247 -3.55 15.89 -14.14
CA GLU A 247 -3.20 17.15 -13.51
C GLU A 247 -1.91 16.97 -12.69
N VAL A 248 -1.02 17.97 -12.69
CA VAL A 248 0.21 17.97 -11.89
C VAL A 248 0.20 19.16 -10.95
N VAL A 249 0.18 18.89 -9.64
CA VAL A 249 0.28 19.90 -8.60
C VAL A 249 1.75 20.02 -8.18
N GLY A 250 2.35 21.18 -8.42
CA GLY A 250 3.68 21.50 -7.93
C GLY A 250 3.66 21.85 -6.44
N VAL A 251 4.63 21.38 -5.68
CA VAL A 251 4.90 21.81 -4.31
C VAL A 251 6.31 22.35 -4.25
N GLU A 252 6.42 23.68 -4.19
CA GLU A 252 7.70 24.36 -4.05
C GLU A 252 8.14 24.36 -2.59
N LEU A 253 9.21 23.63 -2.30
CA LEU A 253 9.84 23.56 -0.98
C LEU A 253 10.91 24.63 -0.86
N THR A 254 10.88 25.39 0.23
CA THR A 254 11.87 26.45 0.55
C THR A 254 12.43 26.24 1.95
N GLY A 255 13.55 26.88 2.25
CA GLY A 255 14.17 26.80 3.58
C GLY A 255 14.71 25.41 3.94
N ALA A 256 14.84 25.15 5.24
CA ALA A 256 15.30 23.89 5.81
C ALA A 256 14.55 23.54 7.10
N LEU A 257 14.48 22.25 7.45
CA LEU A 257 13.90 21.80 8.72
C LEU A 257 14.71 22.35 9.90
N ARG A 258 13.99 22.73 10.96
CA ARG A 258 14.59 23.20 12.21
C ARG A 258 15.15 22.03 13.02
N GLU A 259 16.02 22.35 13.96
CA GLU A 259 16.53 21.38 14.95
C GLU A 259 15.36 20.71 15.69
N GLY A 260 15.42 19.39 15.85
CA GLY A 260 14.40 18.60 16.51
C GLY A 260 13.17 18.23 15.65
N VAL A 261 13.11 18.73 14.41
CA VAL A 261 12.06 18.37 13.45
C VAL A 261 12.55 17.27 12.51
N THR A 262 11.70 16.28 12.24
CA THR A 262 12.05 15.08 11.47
C THR A 262 11.35 15.03 10.11
N ALA A 263 11.83 14.15 9.22
CA ALA A 263 11.15 13.86 7.95
C ALA A 263 9.72 13.35 8.17
N THR A 264 9.44 12.67 9.29
CA THR A 264 8.10 12.23 9.67
C THR A 264 7.17 13.42 9.92
N ASP A 265 7.63 14.43 10.64
CA ASP A 265 6.85 15.64 10.90
C ASP A 265 6.52 16.35 9.59
N LEU A 266 7.49 16.41 8.67
CA LEU A 266 7.32 17.00 7.35
C LEU A 266 6.27 16.25 6.52
N VAL A 267 6.36 14.92 6.43
CA VAL A 267 5.41 14.16 5.62
C VAL A 267 4.00 14.19 6.20
N LEU A 268 3.83 14.24 7.52
CA LEU A 268 2.52 14.41 8.14
C LEU A 268 1.94 15.81 7.82
N THR A 269 2.79 16.86 7.85
CA THR A 269 2.41 18.22 7.45
C THR A 269 1.97 18.29 5.98
N ILE A 270 2.73 17.66 5.09
CA ILE A 270 2.38 17.57 3.65
C ILE A 270 1.07 16.80 3.46
N THR A 271 0.89 15.71 4.20
CA THR A 271 -0.32 14.88 4.11
C THR A 271 -1.56 15.70 4.49
N GLU A 272 -1.51 16.42 5.59
CA GLU A 272 -2.59 17.34 6.00
C GLU A 272 -2.82 18.45 4.96
N MET A 273 -1.75 19.10 4.49
CA MET A 273 -1.82 20.18 3.50
C MET A 273 -2.51 19.74 2.21
N LEU A 274 -2.11 18.59 1.65
CA LEU A 274 -2.63 18.08 0.39
C LEU A 274 -4.05 17.49 0.52
N ARG A 275 -4.41 16.91 1.67
CA ARG A 275 -5.79 16.48 1.95
C ARG A 275 -6.74 17.66 2.10
N ASN A 276 -6.27 18.79 2.62
CA ASN A 276 -7.04 20.02 2.76
C ASN A 276 -7.00 20.93 1.51
N TYR A 277 -6.21 20.55 0.49
CA TYR A 277 -6.16 21.29 -0.77
C TYR A 277 -7.53 21.29 -1.47
N PRO A 278 -8.04 22.43 -1.91
CA PRO A 278 -9.35 22.53 -2.56
C PRO A 278 -9.45 21.60 -3.79
N GLY A 279 -10.43 20.70 -3.78
CA GLY A 279 -10.59 19.67 -4.81
C GLY A 279 -9.73 18.43 -4.63
N GLY A 280 -8.81 18.41 -3.66
CA GLY A 280 -7.95 17.28 -3.38
C GLY A 280 -6.93 16.97 -4.48
N VAL A 281 -6.11 15.96 -4.23
CA VAL A 281 -5.09 15.50 -5.20
C VAL A 281 -5.35 14.08 -5.71
N VAL A 282 -6.54 13.54 -5.50
CA VAL A 282 -6.93 12.20 -5.96
C VAL A 282 -6.84 12.12 -7.49
N GLY A 283 -6.07 11.16 -7.99
CA GLY A 283 -5.83 10.98 -9.41
C GLY A 283 -4.81 11.93 -10.03
N LYS A 284 -4.31 12.92 -9.26
CA LYS A 284 -3.30 13.88 -9.71
C LYS A 284 -1.89 13.37 -9.39
N PHE A 285 -0.91 13.94 -10.06
CA PHE A 285 0.48 13.83 -9.69
C PHE A 285 0.86 15.01 -8.79
N VAL A 286 1.67 14.75 -7.78
CA VAL A 286 2.31 15.80 -6.98
C VAL A 286 3.79 15.79 -7.30
N GLU A 287 4.36 16.95 -7.63
CA GLU A 287 5.78 17.09 -7.96
C GLU A 287 6.43 18.09 -7.01
N TYR A 288 7.45 17.62 -6.29
CA TYR A 288 8.20 18.42 -5.33
C TYR A 288 9.40 19.06 -6.01
N ILE A 289 9.50 20.37 -5.88
CA ILE A 289 10.50 21.20 -6.55
C ILE A 289 10.98 22.32 -5.62
N GLY A 290 11.95 23.10 -6.02
CA GLY A 290 12.42 24.25 -5.27
C GLY A 290 13.73 24.00 -4.52
N GLU A 291 14.32 25.08 -4.01
CA GLU A 291 15.64 25.05 -3.37
C GLU A 291 15.64 24.24 -2.05
N GLY A 292 14.49 24.17 -1.36
CA GLY A 292 14.34 23.36 -0.16
C GLY A 292 14.57 21.85 -0.39
N CYS A 293 14.33 21.35 -1.61
CA CYS A 293 14.63 19.96 -1.97
C CYS A 293 16.11 19.62 -1.78
N ALA A 294 17.02 20.56 -1.98
CA ALA A 294 18.45 20.36 -1.76
C ALA A 294 18.84 20.16 -0.28
N ASN A 295 17.95 20.53 0.64
CA ASN A 295 18.13 20.37 2.09
C ASN A 295 17.50 19.06 2.62
N LEU A 296 16.91 18.25 1.75
CA LEU A 296 16.33 16.95 2.08
C LEU A 296 17.21 15.84 1.51
N SER A 297 17.62 14.91 2.37
CA SER A 297 18.28 13.68 1.94
C SER A 297 17.35 12.83 1.07
N LEU A 298 17.89 11.90 0.30
CA LEU A 298 17.01 11.00 -0.48
C LEU A 298 16.06 10.17 0.39
N PRO A 299 16.47 9.63 1.56
CA PRO A 299 15.56 8.99 2.49
C PRO A 299 14.43 9.91 2.99
N ASP A 300 14.69 11.21 3.20
CA ASP A 300 13.63 12.16 3.57
C ASP A 300 12.60 12.32 2.43
N ARG A 301 13.09 12.46 1.18
CA ARG A 301 12.24 12.49 -0.02
C ARG A 301 11.45 11.17 -0.18
N ALA A 302 12.07 10.03 0.12
CA ALA A 302 11.43 8.73 0.07
C ALA A 302 10.30 8.60 1.10
N THR A 303 10.48 9.16 2.31
CA THR A 303 9.43 9.26 3.33
C THR A 303 8.20 10.02 2.79
N ILE A 304 8.42 11.14 2.11
CA ILE A 304 7.36 11.96 1.51
C ILE A 304 6.68 11.23 0.35
N ALA A 305 7.46 10.70 -0.59
CA ALA A 305 6.96 10.00 -1.76
C ALA A 305 6.18 8.73 -1.38
N ASN A 306 6.61 8.01 -0.34
CA ASN A 306 5.96 6.80 0.17
C ASN A 306 4.51 7.06 0.59
N MET A 307 4.23 8.20 1.22
CA MET A 307 2.90 8.54 1.72
C MET A 307 1.97 9.18 0.65
N SER A 308 2.28 9.03 -0.64
CA SER A 308 1.38 9.51 -1.70
C SER A 308 -0.06 8.99 -1.57
N PRO A 309 -0.30 7.71 -1.25
CA PRO A 309 -1.65 7.22 -1.03
C PRO A 309 -2.34 7.88 0.17
N GLU A 310 -1.60 8.21 1.22
CA GLU A 310 -2.15 8.81 2.43
C GLU A 310 -2.62 10.25 2.17
N TYR A 311 -1.89 11.03 1.37
CA TYR A 311 -2.39 12.35 0.94
C TYR A 311 -3.29 12.29 -0.32
N GLY A 312 -3.45 11.12 -0.94
CA GLY A 312 -4.42 10.86 -2.01
C GLY A 312 -3.89 11.02 -3.42
N ALA A 313 -2.62 11.32 -3.63
CA ALA A 313 -2.05 11.47 -4.95
C ALA A 313 -1.72 10.11 -5.61
N THR A 314 -1.64 10.11 -6.94
CA THR A 314 -1.15 8.95 -7.70
C THR A 314 0.32 8.72 -7.41
N MET A 315 1.13 9.79 -7.35
CA MET A 315 2.54 9.76 -6.96
C MET A 315 2.99 11.09 -6.36
N GLY A 316 4.13 11.04 -5.63
CA GLY A 316 4.82 12.19 -5.08
C GLY A 316 6.26 12.24 -5.61
N PHE A 317 6.46 12.94 -6.71
CA PHE A 317 7.65 12.84 -7.54
C PHE A 317 8.70 13.90 -7.18
N PHE A 318 9.94 13.45 -7.06
CA PHE A 318 11.12 14.32 -6.99
C PHE A 318 11.94 14.11 -8.28
N PRO A 319 12.24 15.15 -9.04
CA PRO A 319 13.11 15.02 -10.21
C PRO A 319 14.48 14.46 -9.83
N PHE A 320 15.08 13.66 -10.70
CA PHE A 320 16.44 13.13 -10.49
C PHE A 320 17.45 14.27 -10.41
N ASP A 321 18.39 14.21 -9.44
CA ASP A 321 19.40 15.24 -9.21
C ASP A 321 20.70 14.67 -8.66
N GLU A 322 21.63 15.55 -8.23
CA GLU A 322 22.90 15.15 -7.61
C GLU A 322 22.71 14.39 -6.29
N ILE A 323 21.63 14.66 -5.52
CA ILE A 323 21.31 13.92 -4.29
C ILE A 323 20.89 12.49 -4.64
N SER A 324 20.08 12.32 -5.70
CA SER A 324 19.68 11.01 -6.22
C SER A 324 20.91 10.19 -6.66
N ALA A 325 21.84 10.82 -7.39
CA ALA A 325 23.10 10.20 -7.82
C ALA A 325 23.98 9.85 -6.63
N GLY A 326 24.08 10.76 -5.64
CA GLY A 326 24.80 10.53 -4.39
C GLY A 326 24.28 9.35 -3.59
N TYR A 327 22.97 9.19 -3.51
CA TYR A 327 22.34 8.05 -2.84
C TYR A 327 22.64 6.70 -3.54
N LEU A 328 22.56 6.66 -4.89
CA LEU A 328 22.94 5.45 -5.63
C LEU A 328 24.38 5.04 -5.27
N LYS A 329 25.31 5.99 -5.22
CA LYS A 329 26.70 5.73 -4.81
C LYS A 329 26.81 5.27 -3.35
N ALA A 330 26.07 5.95 -2.44
CA ALA A 330 26.06 5.59 -1.01
C ALA A 330 25.50 4.20 -0.72
N THR A 331 24.71 3.66 -1.65
CA THR A 331 24.16 2.30 -1.59
C THR A 331 24.90 1.31 -2.50
N GLY A 332 26.12 1.65 -2.96
CA GLY A 332 27.01 0.78 -3.74
C GLY A 332 26.65 0.61 -5.23
N ARG A 333 25.80 1.51 -5.78
CA ARG A 333 25.42 1.53 -7.20
C ARG A 333 26.11 2.65 -7.98
N ASP A 334 25.99 2.62 -9.31
CA ASP A 334 26.47 3.72 -10.15
C ASP A 334 25.51 4.91 -10.09
N GLY A 335 25.96 6.06 -9.70
CA GLY A 335 25.18 7.31 -9.72
C GLY A 335 25.55 8.25 -10.86
N ASP A 336 26.75 8.11 -11.43
CA ASP A 336 27.25 9.02 -12.47
C ASP A 336 26.60 8.76 -13.82
N LEU A 337 26.45 7.49 -14.20
CA LEU A 337 25.84 7.11 -15.45
C LEU A 337 24.35 7.51 -15.52
N PRO A 338 23.51 7.22 -14.52
CA PRO A 338 22.13 7.72 -14.50
C PRO A 338 22.06 9.25 -14.55
N LEU A 339 22.89 9.95 -13.81
CA LEU A 339 22.89 11.42 -13.80
C LEU A 339 23.22 12.00 -15.19
N ALA A 340 24.22 11.43 -15.87
CA ALA A 340 24.56 11.83 -17.24
C ALA A 340 23.40 11.57 -18.20
N PHE A 341 22.71 10.44 -18.05
CA PHE A 341 21.55 10.09 -18.86
C PHE A 341 20.37 11.04 -18.62
N TYR A 342 19.99 11.29 -17.36
CA TYR A 342 18.89 12.20 -17.04
C TYR A 342 19.18 13.64 -17.48
N LYS A 343 20.44 14.10 -17.40
CA LYS A 343 20.86 15.39 -17.96
C LYS A 343 20.72 15.41 -19.48
N ALA A 344 21.14 14.36 -20.17
CA ALA A 344 21.03 14.24 -21.64
C ALA A 344 19.57 14.20 -22.13
N GLN A 345 18.65 13.74 -21.29
CA GLN A 345 17.22 13.66 -21.54
C GLN A 345 16.41 14.90 -21.12
N ASN A 346 17.06 15.93 -20.56
CA ASN A 346 16.40 17.07 -19.90
C ASN A 346 15.40 16.62 -18.82
N MET A 347 15.75 15.56 -18.06
CA MET A 347 14.96 15.02 -16.96
C MET A 347 15.58 15.25 -15.58
N ALA A 348 16.81 15.74 -15.54
CA ALA A 348 17.51 16.11 -14.30
C ALA A 348 17.13 17.53 -13.87
N TRP A 349 16.90 17.70 -12.56
CA TRP A 349 16.68 19.02 -11.99
C TRP A 349 17.98 19.62 -11.47
N THR A 350 18.12 20.95 -11.61
CA THR A 350 19.25 21.72 -11.11
C THR A 350 18.74 22.95 -10.38
N PRO A 351 19.23 23.25 -9.15
CA PRO A 351 18.85 24.45 -8.44
C PRO A 351 19.02 25.73 -9.28
N GLY A 352 18.03 26.62 -9.21
CA GLY A 352 18.02 27.88 -9.92
C GLY A 352 17.49 27.82 -11.37
N GLN A 353 17.13 26.64 -11.90
CA GLN A 353 16.43 26.59 -13.19
C GLN A 353 14.97 27.03 -13.04
N PRO A 354 14.35 27.58 -14.11
CA PRO A 354 12.95 27.96 -14.09
C PRO A 354 12.05 26.78 -13.74
N LEU A 355 10.98 27.08 -12.98
CA LEU A 355 9.98 26.05 -12.66
C LEU A 355 9.16 25.71 -13.91
N PRO A 356 8.79 24.41 -14.11
CA PRO A 356 7.79 24.02 -15.09
C PRO A 356 6.43 24.69 -14.83
N ARG A 357 5.52 24.55 -15.79
CA ARG A 357 4.12 24.90 -15.56
C ARG A 357 3.43 23.75 -14.83
N TYR A 358 2.60 24.07 -13.87
CA TYR A 358 1.79 23.13 -13.13
C TYR A 358 0.30 23.47 -13.27
N THR A 359 -0.57 22.51 -12.98
CA THR A 359 -2.02 22.76 -12.87
C THR A 359 -2.25 23.74 -11.73
N ASP A 360 -1.54 23.55 -10.61
CA ASP A 360 -1.47 24.49 -9.49
C ASP A 360 -0.09 24.39 -8.83
N LEU A 361 0.33 25.45 -8.13
CA LEU A 361 1.60 25.52 -7.43
C LEU A 361 1.38 25.93 -5.98
N LEU A 362 1.68 25.01 -5.08
CA LEU A 362 1.68 25.21 -3.63
C LEU A 362 3.10 25.55 -3.14
N GLN A 363 3.21 26.22 -2.01
CA GLN A 363 4.49 26.54 -1.39
C GLN A 363 4.51 26.04 0.05
N LEU A 364 5.64 25.48 0.49
CA LEU A 364 5.89 25.10 1.86
C LEU A 364 7.29 25.50 2.28
N ASP A 365 7.37 26.40 3.26
CA ASP A 365 8.63 26.71 3.94
C ASP A 365 8.92 25.63 5.00
N LEU A 366 9.97 24.86 4.82
CA LEU A 366 10.40 23.80 5.71
C LEU A 366 10.65 24.28 7.15
N ALA A 367 11.00 25.56 7.33
CA ALA A 367 11.18 26.14 8.66
C ALA A 367 9.88 26.29 9.46
N THR A 368 8.71 26.18 8.81
CA THR A 368 7.41 26.26 9.48
C THR A 368 6.93 24.92 10.04
N VAL A 369 7.56 23.81 9.63
CA VAL A 369 7.20 22.46 10.12
C VAL A 369 7.52 22.35 11.61
N GLU A 370 6.61 21.74 12.35
CA GLU A 370 6.74 21.54 13.80
C GLU A 370 6.63 20.05 14.16
N PRO A 371 7.17 19.61 15.32
CA PRO A 371 7.03 18.24 15.79
C PRO A 371 5.57 17.83 15.84
N SER A 372 5.25 16.70 15.19
CA SER A 372 3.88 16.31 14.91
C SER A 372 3.67 14.81 15.09
N VAL A 373 2.43 14.44 15.35
CA VAL A 373 1.94 13.07 15.30
C VAL A 373 0.65 13.04 14.47
N ALA A 374 0.17 11.86 14.07
CA ALA A 374 -1.12 11.75 13.39
C ALA A 374 -1.98 10.66 14.03
N GLY A 375 -3.23 10.97 14.28
CA GLY A 375 -4.18 10.05 14.90
C GLY A 375 -5.39 10.74 15.52
N PRO A 376 -6.29 9.96 16.14
CA PRO A 376 -6.11 8.55 16.53
C PRO A 376 -6.44 7.50 15.45
N LYS A 377 -6.98 7.88 14.28
CA LYS A 377 -7.55 6.90 13.33
C LYS A 377 -7.08 7.04 11.87
N ARG A 378 -6.46 8.18 11.49
CA ARG A 378 -6.10 8.44 10.09
C ARG A 378 -4.76 9.17 9.97
N PRO A 379 -3.97 8.91 8.92
CA PRO A 379 -2.67 9.56 8.72
C PRO A 379 -2.76 11.08 8.49
N GLN A 380 -3.87 11.56 7.92
CA GLN A 380 -4.11 13.00 7.68
C GLN A 380 -4.59 13.76 8.92
N ASP A 381 -4.93 13.08 10.00
CA ASP A 381 -5.30 13.71 11.26
C ASP A 381 -4.04 14.13 12.04
N ARG A 382 -3.22 15.00 11.40
CA ARG A 382 -2.01 15.54 12.01
C ARG A 382 -2.37 16.49 13.16
N LEU A 383 -1.60 16.41 14.20
CA LEU A 383 -1.68 17.35 15.34
C LEU A 383 -0.26 17.67 15.82
N PRO A 384 -0.04 18.89 16.34
CA PRO A 384 1.18 19.21 17.07
C PRO A 384 1.40 18.23 18.22
N LEU A 385 2.64 17.85 18.47
CA LEU A 385 3.00 16.90 19.53
C LEU A 385 2.43 17.29 20.91
N ALA A 386 2.38 18.59 21.22
CA ALA A 386 1.81 19.11 22.47
C ALA A 386 0.31 18.82 22.65
N GLU A 387 -0.42 18.60 21.53
CA GLU A 387 -1.86 18.36 21.56
C GLU A 387 -2.24 16.89 21.69
N LEU A 388 -1.28 15.97 21.66
CA LEU A 388 -1.53 14.52 21.73
C LEU A 388 -2.48 14.12 22.86
N GLY A 389 -2.17 14.50 24.10
CA GLY A 389 -3.00 14.20 25.27
C GLY A 389 -4.39 14.85 25.22
N ASN A 390 -4.51 16.05 24.63
CA ASN A 390 -5.79 16.75 24.49
C ASN A 390 -6.70 16.02 23.49
N VAL A 391 -6.13 15.60 22.33
CA VAL A 391 -6.87 14.88 21.30
C VAL A 391 -7.29 13.50 21.81
N PHE A 392 -6.41 12.79 22.53
CA PHE A 392 -6.76 11.53 23.15
C PHE A 392 -7.92 11.69 24.13
N ARG A 393 -7.86 12.66 25.07
CA ARG A 393 -8.95 12.90 26.04
C ARG A 393 -10.28 13.22 25.36
N LYS A 394 -10.25 13.97 24.26
CA LYS A 394 -11.44 14.26 23.47
C LYS A 394 -12.02 12.99 22.84
N ALA A 395 -11.18 12.18 22.21
CA ALA A 395 -11.61 10.90 21.60
C ALA A 395 -12.13 9.92 22.66
N ALA A 396 -11.47 9.86 23.82
CA ALA A 396 -11.89 9.00 24.92
C ALA A 396 -13.20 9.46 25.60
N ALA A 397 -13.57 10.73 25.46
CA ALA A 397 -14.83 11.28 25.98
C ALA A 397 -16.03 11.11 25.03
N GLU A 398 -15.81 10.57 23.81
CA GLU A 398 -16.89 10.30 22.86
C GLU A 398 -17.70 9.06 23.27
N GLY A 399 -19.03 9.18 23.22
CA GLY A 399 -19.95 8.11 23.60
C GLY A 399 -20.34 8.13 25.09
N ASP A 400 -21.21 7.15 25.46
CA ASP A 400 -21.68 6.96 26.85
C ASP A 400 -20.78 5.92 27.53
N ARG A 401 -19.57 6.35 27.93
CA ARG A 401 -18.53 5.49 28.50
C ARG A 401 -18.53 5.53 30.05
N ASN A 402 -18.08 4.43 30.61
CA ASN A 402 -17.76 4.31 32.02
C ASN A 402 -16.33 3.76 32.20
N PRO A 403 -15.29 4.62 31.99
CA PRO A 403 -13.90 4.18 32.01
C PRO A 403 -13.53 3.38 33.25
N GLU A 404 -12.86 2.27 33.04
CA GLU A 404 -12.45 1.35 34.11
C GLU A 404 -10.92 1.35 34.26
N VAL A 405 -10.47 0.91 35.43
CA VAL A 405 -9.08 0.56 35.70
C VAL A 405 -9.05 -0.90 36.08
N VAL A 406 -8.30 -1.68 35.33
CA VAL A 406 -8.30 -3.15 35.46
C VAL A 406 -6.90 -3.65 35.76
N THR A 407 -6.79 -4.57 36.72
CA THR A 407 -5.53 -5.26 37.02
C THR A 407 -5.25 -6.30 35.94
N VAL A 408 -4.06 -6.24 35.34
CA VAL A 408 -3.57 -7.17 34.33
C VAL A 408 -2.23 -7.76 34.72
N THR A 409 -1.95 -8.95 34.20
CA THR A 409 -0.64 -9.61 34.36
C THR A 409 0.11 -9.53 33.03
N PRO A 410 1.04 -8.60 32.85
CA PRO A 410 1.86 -8.52 31.64
C PRO A 410 2.71 -9.77 31.46
N MET A 411 3.15 -9.99 30.23
CA MET A 411 4.07 -11.06 29.87
C MET A 411 5.35 -10.46 29.26
N LYS A 412 6.48 -11.08 29.54
CA LYS A 412 7.76 -10.72 28.93
C LYS A 412 8.49 -11.98 28.46
N ALA A 413 9.07 -11.92 27.26
CA ALA A 413 9.94 -12.98 26.76
C ALA A 413 11.33 -12.89 27.42
N ASP A 414 11.90 -14.03 27.77
CA ASP A 414 13.31 -14.13 28.16
C ASP A 414 14.23 -14.13 26.92
N ASP A 415 15.53 -14.28 27.11
CA ASP A 415 16.51 -14.29 26.02
C ASP A 415 16.30 -15.47 25.04
N ALA A 416 15.64 -16.55 25.46
CA ALA A 416 15.25 -17.67 24.62
C ALA A 416 13.92 -17.44 23.89
N GLY A 417 13.20 -16.35 24.20
CA GLY A 417 11.90 -16.03 23.65
C GLY A 417 10.74 -16.69 24.37
N ILE A 418 10.95 -17.22 25.56
CA ILE A 418 9.91 -17.86 26.37
C ILE A 418 9.21 -16.79 27.20
N PHE A 419 7.89 -16.68 27.03
CA PHE A 419 7.08 -15.71 27.78
C PHE A 419 6.85 -16.19 29.23
N ALA A 420 7.11 -15.28 30.15
CA ALA A 420 6.81 -15.45 31.58
C ALA A 420 5.97 -14.28 32.10
N PRO A 421 5.07 -14.53 33.06
CA PRO A 421 4.26 -13.48 33.66
C PRO A 421 5.13 -12.54 34.49
N LEU A 422 4.81 -11.24 34.41
CA LEU A 422 5.39 -10.19 35.22
C LEU A 422 4.43 -9.82 36.38
N PRO A 423 4.87 -9.02 37.37
CA PRO A 423 3.99 -8.49 38.41
C PRO A 423 2.76 -7.80 37.81
N GLU A 424 1.66 -7.95 38.51
CA GLU A 424 0.40 -7.29 38.17
C GLU A 424 0.55 -5.77 38.16
N ARG A 425 -0.13 -5.13 37.20
CA ARG A 425 -0.25 -3.69 37.10
C ARG A 425 -1.67 -3.25 36.73
N GLU A 426 -1.96 -2.00 36.95
CA GLU A 426 -3.18 -1.38 36.44
C GLU A 426 -3.06 -1.06 34.95
N LEU A 427 -4.14 -1.33 34.20
CA LEU A 427 -4.38 -0.92 32.83
C LEU A 427 -5.54 0.08 32.83
N LYS A 428 -5.36 1.22 32.17
CA LYS A 428 -6.33 2.32 32.11
C LYS A 428 -6.29 3.04 30.77
N ASP A 429 -7.23 3.95 30.57
CA ASP A 429 -7.32 4.78 29.36
C ASP A 429 -5.99 5.47 29.03
N GLY A 430 -5.62 5.39 27.77
CA GLY A 430 -4.41 5.98 27.21
C GLY A 430 -3.14 5.17 27.41
N ASP A 431 -3.18 4.06 28.18
CA ASP A 431 -2.01 3.19 28.31
C ASP A 431 -1.60 2.64 26.95
N ILE A 432 -0.30 2.75 26.66
CA ILE A 432 0.29 2.21 25.46
C ILE A 432 0.49 0.71 25.65
N VAL A 433 -0.14 -0.09 24.78
CA VAL A 433 -0.01 -1.55 24.77
C VAL A 433 0.83 -2.04 23.60
N ILE A 434 1.02 -1.23 22.55
CA ILE A 434 1.90 -1.51 21.40
C ILE A 434 2.76 -0.29 21.12
N ALA A 435 4.07 -0.48 21.03
CA ALA A 435 5.04 0.52 20.57
C ALA A 435 5.92 -0.12 19.50
N ALA A 436 5.73 0.28 18.23
CA ALA A 436 6.35 -0.40 17.11
C ALA A 436 7.15 0.55 16.21
N ILE A 437 8.44 0.28 16.06
CA ILE A 437 9.27 0.87 15.00
C ILE A 437 9.13 -0.05 13.78
N THR A 438 8.36 0.39 12.79
CA THR A 438 7.85 -0.45 11.69
C THR A 438 7.64 0.34 10.41
N ALA A 439 7.40 -0.37 9.31
CA ALA A 439 7.02 0.10 7.98
C ALA A 439 8.12 0.73 7.12
N CYS A 440 7.87 0.74 5.82
CA CYS A 440 8.79 1.27 4.80
C CYS A 440 9.01 2.79 4.89
N THR A 441 8.02 3.55 5.39
CA THR A 441 8.06 5.02 5.41
C THR A 441 9.25 5.56 6.22
N ASN A 442 9.40 5.10 7.44
CA ASN A 442 10.38 5.64 8.39
C ASN A 442 11.63 4.77 8.56
N THR A 443 11.51 3.43 8.40
CA THR A 443 12.65 2.53 8.59
C THR A 443 13.65 2.53 7.43
N SER A 444 13.25 3.08 6.28
CA SER A 444 14.15 3.35 5.15
C SER A 444 15.02 4.59 5.33
N ASN A 445 14.77 5.37 6.39
CA ASN A 445 15.55 6.57 6.71
C ASN A 445 16.54 6.26 7.84
N PRO A 446 17.85 6.09 7.51
CA PRO A 446 18.85 5.78 8.52
C PRO A 446 18.94 6.82 9.63
N GLY A 447 18.76 8.10 9.29
CA GLY A 447 18.78 9.20 10.27
C GLY A 447 17.73 9.05 11.35
N LEU A 448 16.51 8.60 11.00
CA LEU A 448 15.43 8.37 11.95
C LEU A 448 15.71 7.17 12.88
N LEU A 449 16.27 6.08 12.34
CA LEU A 449 16.63 4.91 13.14
C LEU A 449 17.80 5.20 14.06
N ILE A 450 18.82 5.91 13.58
CA ILE A 450 19.95 6.36 14.40
C ILE A 450 19.47 7.31 15.50
N ALA A 451 18.56 8.23 15.19
CA ALA A 451 17.97 9.10 16.21
C ALA A 451 17.22 8.30 17.30
N ALA A 452 16.48 7.26 16.93
CA ALA A 452 15.82 6.36 17.89
C ALA A 452 16.85 5.62 18.76
N GLY A 453 17.93 5.11 18.15
CA GLY A 453 19.03 4.44 18.87
C GLY A 453 19.80 5.37 19.81
N LEU A 454 20.07 6.61 19.40
CA LEU A 454 20.74 7.63 20.24
C LEU A 454 19.84 8.04 21.41
N LEU A 455 18.53 8.23 21.19
CA LEU A 455 17.56 8.48 22.24
C LEU A 455 17.51 7.32 23.23
N ALA A 456 17.44 6.08 22.74
CA ALA A 456 17.48 4.89 23.57
C ALA A 456 18.77 4.80 24.41
N LYS A 457 19.92 5.17 23.83
CA LYS A 457 21.20 5.23 24.53
C LYS A 457 21.16 6.21 25.70
N LYS A 458 20.73 7.45 25.45
CA LYS A 458 20.62 8.49 26.49
C LYS A 458 19.63 8.07 27.60
N ALA A 459 18.48 7.46 27.22
CA ALA A 459 17.52 6.94 28.20
C ALA A 459 18.09 5.82 29.06
N ASN A 460 18.84 4.87 28.48
CA ASN A 460 19.49 3.80 29.22
C ASN A 460 20.58 4.32 30.15
N GLU A 461 21.37 5.31 29.75
CA GLU A 461 22.39 5.95 30.58
C GLU A 461 21.78 6.60 31.83
N LEU A 462 20.52 7.05 31.75
CA LEU A 462 19.73 7.56 32.88
C LEU A 462 19.01 6.45 33.66
N GLY A 463 19.08 5.19 33.20
CA GLY A 463 18.39 4.05 33.84
C GLY A 463 16.88 4.00 33.61
N MET A 464 16.37 4.70 32.63
CA MET A 464 14.98 4.68 32.22
C MET A 464 14.58 3.33 31.63
N LYS A 465 13.33 2.97 31.72
CA LYS A 465 12.77 1.70 31.23
C LYS A 465 11.41 1.93 30.58
N VAL A 466 11.03 1.05 29.68
CA VAL A 466 9.66 0.94 29.19
C VAL A 466 8.82 0.22 30.25
N PRO A 467 7.62 0.74 30.60
CA PRO A 467 6.71 0.08 31.54
C PRO A 467 6.34 -1.33 31.10
N ASP A 468 6.19 -2.23 32.06
CA ASP A 468 5.73 -3.59 31.82
C ASP A 468 4.35 -3.60 31.13
N GLY A 469 4.17 -4.48 30.14
CA GLY A 469 2.92 -4.60 29.37
C GLY A 469 2.85 -3.75 28.11
N VAL A 470 3.87 -2.94 27.80
CA VAL A 470 4.04 -2.35 26.49
C VAL A 470 4.75 -3.36 25.58
N LYS A 471 4.07 -3.82 24.56
CA LYS A 471 4.65 -4.69 23.53
C LYS A 471 5.50 -3.84 22.58
N THR A 472 6.82 -3.89 22.76
CA THR A 472 7.80 -3.18 21.92
C THR A 472 8.28 -4.06 20.79
N SER A 473 8.51 -3.50 19.59
CA SER A 473 9.10 -4.22 18.47
C SER A 473 9.89 -3.30 17.55
N LEU A 474 10.95 -3.84 16.96
CA LEU A 474 11.69 -3.24 15.86
C LEU A 474 11.60 -4.17 14.64
N ALA A 475 10.98 -3.69 13.57
CA ALA A 475 10.94 -4.36 12.29
C ALA A 475 11.54 -3.44 11.22
N PRO A 476 12.87 -3.45 11.06
CA PRO A 476 13.54 -2.60 10.07
C PRO A 476 13.15 -3.02 8.64
N GLY A 477 13.31 -2.10 7.72
CA GLY A 477 12.99 -2.35 6.31
C GLY A 477 14.01 -3.23 5.57
N SER A 478 15.20 -3.45 6.14
CA SER A 478 16.20 -4.37 5.60
C SER A 478 17.24 -4.76 6.65
N PRO A 479 17.99 -5.86 6.43
CA PRO A 479 19.12 -6.23 7.30
C PRO A 479 20.23 -5.17 7.36
N VAL A 480 20.33 -4.31 6.34
CA VAL A 480 21.27 -3.16 6.35
C VAL A 480 21.03 -2.23 7.53
N ALA A 481 19.74 -2.06 7.92
CA ALA A 481 19.40 -1.22 9.07
C ALA A 481 19.94 -1.81 10.39
N THR A 482 19.84 -3.11 10.58
CA THR A 482 20.42 -3.79 11.75
C THR A 482 21.95 -3.71 11.73
N ASP A 483 22.57 -3.80 10.54
CA ASP A 483 24.01 -3.70 10.38
C ASP A 483 24.53 -2.32 10.82
N PHE A 484 23.98 -1.23 10.31
CA PHE A 484 24.46 0.10 10.71
C PHE A 484 24.13 0.44 12.17
N LEU A 485 22.99 0.01 12.71
CA LEU A 485 22.66 0.19 14.14
C LEU A 485 23.64 -0.58 15.03
N THR A 486 24.05 -1.77 14.61
CA THR A 486 25.04 -2.59 15.32
C THR A 486 26.42 -1.95 15.26
N LYS A 487 26.87 -1.50 14.08
CA LYS A 487 28.14 -0.78 13.88
C LYS A 487 28.22 0.51 14.70
N ALA A 488 27.11 1.22 14.79
CA ALA A 488 26.99 2.43 15.62
C ALA A 488 26.92 2.12 17.13
N GLY A 489 26.84 0.85 17.53
CA GLY A 489 26.67 0.43 18.93
C GLY A 489 25.30 0.82 19.52
N LEU A 490 24.30 1.08 18.67
CA LEU A 490 22.98 1.55 19.07
C LEU A 490 21.96 0.42 19.25
N GLN A 491 22.10 -0.70 18.54
CA GLN A 491 21.19 -1.83 18.63
C GLN A 491 21.02 -2.33 20.07
N GLN A 492 22.09 -2.47 20.83
CA GLN A 492 22.05 -2.92 22.22
C GLN A 492 21.22 -2.01 23.15
N HIS A 493 21.14 -0.70 22.82
CA HIS A 493 20.36 0.25 23.60
C HIS A 493 18.87 0.18 23.26
N LEU A 494 18.53 -0.09 22.02
CA LEU A 494 17.16 -0.41 21.60
C LEU A 494 16.70 -1.74 22.23
N ASP A 495 17.55 -2.77 22.19
CA ASP A 495 17.29 -4.08 22.79
C ASP A 495 17.02 -3.97 24.30
N ALA A 496 17.78 -3.15 25.03
CA ALA A 496 17.61 -2.91 26.46
C ALA A 496 16.24 -2.31 26.82
N LEU A 497 15.62 -1.58 25.89
CA LEU A 497 14.26 -1.04 26.00
C LEU A 497 13.20 -1.98 25.40
N GLY A 498 13.60 -3.19 24.96
CA GLY A 498 12.70 -4.19 24.38
C GLY A 498 12.46 -4.03 22.87
N PHE A 499 13.08 -3.06 22.20
CA PHE A 499 13.02 -2.89 20.74
C PHE A 499 14.04 -3.81 20.03
N ASN A 500 13.94 -5.12 20.33
CA ASN A 500 14.73 -6.13 19.61
C ASN A 500 14.23 -6.24 18.17
N THR A 501 15.16 -6.51 17.23
CA THR A 501 14.78 -6.84 15.86
C THR A 501 13.94 -8.11 15.86
N ALA A 502 12.70 -8.00 15.43
CA ALA A 502 11.72 -9.09 15.49
C ALA A 502 11.32 -9.64 14.11
N GLY A 503 11.69 -8.95 13.04
CA GLY A 503 11.43 -9.35 11.65
C GLY A 503 11.92 -8.28 10.68
N TYR A 504 12.04 -8.65 9.39
CA TYR A 504 12.25 -7.74 8.28
C TYR A 504 11.03 -7.83 7.38
N GLY A 505 10.20 -6.78 7.37
CA GLY A 505 8.98 -6.81 6.59
C GLY A 505 7.94 -5.80 7.09
N CYS A 506 6.82 -5.79 6.38
CA CYS A 506 5.67 -4.98 6.73
C CYS A 506 4.89 -5.71 7.84
N THR A 507 4.98 -5.22 9.06
CA THR A 507 4.48 -5.93 10.26
C THR A 507 3.27 -5.22 10.90
N THR A 508 3.46 -4.49 11.97
CA THR A 508 2.39 -3.83 12.74
C THR A 508 1.49 -2.93 11.86
N CYS A 509 2.05 -2.23 10.90
CA CYS A 509 1.29 -1.34 9.99
C CYS A 509 0.29 -2.07 9.07
N VAL A 510 0.43 -3.38 8.86
CA VAL A 510 -0.48 -4.20 8.04
C VAL A 510 -1.35 -5.15 8.87
N GLY A 511 -1.29 -5.05 10.20
CA GLY A 511 -2.07 -5.89 11.09
C GLY A 511 -1.36 -7.16 11.56
N ASN A 512 -0.05 -7.25 11.35
CA ASN A 512 0.79 -8.37 11.81
C ASN A 512 1.45 -8.06 13.17
N SER A 513 0.75 -7.33 14.04
CA SER A 513 1.24 -6.99 15.39
C SER A 513 1.45 -8.22 16.29
N GLY A 514 0.82 -9.36 15.94
CA GLY A 514 0.76 -10.53 16.80
C GLY A 514 -0.09 -10.32 18.07
N PRO A 515 -0.23 -11.34 18.91
CA PRO A 515 -1.09 -11.28 20.10
C PRO A 515 -0.52 -10.36 21.18
N LEU A 516 -1.39 -9.76 21.98
CA LEU A 516 -1.03 -9.13 23.24
C LEU A 516 -0.94 -10.19 24.36
N ALA A 517 -0.51 -9.78 25.55
CA ALA A 517 -0.61 -10.66 26.72
C ALA A 517 -2.09 -11.02 26.97
N PRO A 518 -2.43 -12.30 27.27
CA PRO A 518 -3.82 -12.75 27.37
C PRO A 518 -4.67 -11.93 28.34
N SER A 519 -4.09 -11.48 29.48
CA SER A 519 -4.79 -10.64 30.45
C SER A 519 -5.10 -9.24 29.91
N ILE A 520 -4.23 -8.70 29.04
CA ILE A 520 -4.43 -7.39 28.37
C ILE A 520 -5.52 -7.53 27.30
N GLU A 521 -5.47 -8.56 26.47
CA GLU A 521 -6.53 -8.82 25.47
C GLU A 521 -7.90 -8.99 26.16
N ALA A 522 -7.96 -9.80 27.22
CA ALA A 522 -9.19 -10.01 27.97
C ALA A 522 -9.70 -8.70 28.60
N ALA A 523 -8.81 -7.85 29.10
CA ALA A 523 -9.19 -6.55 29.66
C ALA A 523 -9.79 -5.63 28.59
N LEU A 524 -9.15 -5.54 27.39
CA LEU A 524 -9.63 -4.70 26.29
C LEU A 524 -10.97 -5.20 25.70
N GLN A 525 -11.21 -6.51 25.71
CA GLN A 525 -12.45 -7.10 25.19
C GLN A 525 -13.64 -7.04 26.13
N ASN A 526 -13.40 -7.03 27.46
CA ASN A 526 -14.45 -7.20 28.47
C ASN A 526 -14.69 -5.95 29.33
N HIS A 527 -13.86 -4.91 29.23
CA HIS A 527 -13.93 -3.71 30.05
C HIS A 527 -13.91 -2.45 29.20
N ASP A 528 -14.44 -1.36 29.73
CA ASP A 528 -14.46 -0.06 29.04
C ASP A 528 -13.11 0.67 29.21
N ILE A 529 -12.10 0.18 28.47
CA ILE A 529 -10.74 0.73 28.45
C ILE A 529 -10.37 1.06 27.02
N ILE A 530 -9.86 2.26 26.78
CA ILE A 530 -9.24 2.66 25.51
C ILE A 530 -7.72 2.64 25.65
N ALA A 531 -7.09 1.57 25.22
CA ALA A 531 -5.65 1.50 25.10
C ALA A 531 -5.17 2.12 23.78
N ALA A 532 -3.89 2.46 23.73
CA ALA A 532 -3.29 3.10 22.57
C ALA A 532 -2.16 2.28 21.96
N SER A 533 -1.93 2.46 20.66
CA SER A 533 -0.70 2.10 19.99
C SER A 533 0.06 3.33 19.49
N VAL A 534 1.38 3.26 19.54
CA VAL A 534 2.29 4.24 18.93
C VAL A 534 3.18 3.52 17.93
N LEU A 535 3.21 4.01 16.68
CA LEU A 535 3.96 3.32 15.64
C LEU A 535 4.57 4.30 14.63
N SER A 536 5.73 3.93 14.09
CA SER A 536 6.38 4.70 13.02
C SER A 536 5.86 4.33 11.62
N GLY A 537 4.66 3.77 11.54
CA GLY A 537 4.02 3.35 10.30
C GLY A 537 3.46 4.52 9.47
N ASN A 538 2.69 4.17 8.45
CA ASN A 538 2.01 5.09 7.54
C ASN A 538 0.47 4.99 7.59
N ARG A 539 -0.07 3.97 8.25
CA ARG A 539 -1.52 3.76 8.41
C ARG A 539 -1.88 3.33 9.82
N ASN A 540 -2.86 4.00 10.37
CA ASN A 540 -3.36 3.80 11.73
C ASN A 540 -4.89 3.65 11.76
N PHE A 541 -5.46 3.05 10.70
CA PHE A 541 -6.91 2.83 10.64
C PHE A 541 -7.37 1.92 11.77
N GLU A 542 -8.57 2.18 12.26
CA GLU A 542 -9.23 1.38 13.29
C GLU A 542 -9.31 -0.10 12.89
N GLY A 543 -8.96 -1.01 13.80
CA GLY A 543 -8.92 -2.45 13.56
C GLY A 543 -7.81 -2.95 12.62
N ARG A 544 -6.91 -2.05 12.16
CA ARG A 544 -5.82 -2.43 11.27
C ARG A 544 -4.55 -2.81 12.02
N VAL A 545 -4.16 -2.03 13.03
CA VAL A 545 -2.94 -2.27 13.82
C VAL A 545 -3.11 -3.52 14.69
N HIS A 546 -4.18 -3.55 15.45
CA HIS A 546 -4.63 -4.69 16.27
C HIS A 546 -6.16 -4.63 16.42
N PRO A 547 -6.86 -5.78 16.42
CA PRO A 547 -8.33 -5.78 16.50
C PRO A 547 -8.89 -5.08 17.74
N ASP A 548 -8.18 -5.19 18.87
CA ASP A 548 -8.64 -4.71 20.18
C ASP A 548 -8.02 -3.35 20.56
N VAL A 549 -7.32 -2.65 19.64
CA VAL A 549 -6.70 -1.35 19.88
C VAL A 549 -7.22 -0.33 18.89
N ASP A 550 -8.15 0.50 19.31
CA ASP A 550 -8.87 1.44 18.47
C ASP A 550 -8.19 2.81 18.33
N THR A 551 -7.25 3.12 19.23
CA THR A 551 -6.55 4.41 19.26
C THR A 551 -5.09 4.24 18.83
N ASN A 552 -4.76 4.73 17.64
CA ASN A 552 -3.47 4.46 17.00
C ASN A 552 -2.82 5.78 16.55
N PHE A 553 -1.58 6.04 16.99
CA PHE A 553 -0.86 7.27 16.65
C PHE A 553 0.40 6.97 15.81
N LEU A 554 0.51 7.66 14.67
CA LEU A 554 1.71 7.66 13.84
C LEU A 554 2.68 8.73 14.35
N MET A 555 3.95 8.37 14.44
CA MET A 555 5.01 9.27 14.88
C MET A 555 6.39 8.80 14.42
N SER A 556 7.40 9.65 14.53
CA SER A 556 8.77 9.28 14.18
C SER A 556 9.33 8.17 15.08
N PRO A 557 10.29 7.36 14.59
CA PRO A 557 10.93 6.31 15.39
C PRO A 557 11.46 6.77 16.76
N PRO A 558 12.17 7.90 16.89
CA PRO A 558 12.59 8.38 18.20
C PRO A 558 11.41 8.73 19.11
N LEU A 559 10.30 9.28 18.57
CA LEU A 559 9.10 9.53 19.37
C LEU A 559 8.42 8.23 19.82
N VAL A 560 8.44 7.17 19.00
CA VAL A 560 7.93 5.84 19.42
C VAL A 560 8.68 5.35 20.65
N VAL A 561 10.01 5.48 20.68
CA VAL A 561 10.82 5.11 21.86
C VAL A 561 10.48 5.97 23.06
N ALA A 562 10.39 7.27 22.88
CA ALA A 562 10.05 8.22 23.98
C ALA A 562 8.67 7.94 24.56
N MET A 563 7.67 7.71 23.69
CA MET A 563 6.30 7.42 24.12
C MET A 563 6.17 6.03 24.78
N ALA A 564 6.95 5.04 24.31
CA ALA A 564 7.03 3.74 24.98
C ALA A 564 7.55 3.88 26.41
N ILE A 565 8.54 4.74 26.65
CA ILE A 565 9.06 5.04 28.00
C ILE A 565 7.99 5.76 28.84
N ALA A 566 7.27 6.73 28.25
CA ALA A 566 6.19 7.45 28.92
C ALA A 566 4.99 6.51 29.29
N GLY A 567 4.75 5.48 28.48
CA GLY A 567 3.78 4.42 28.76
C GLY A 567 2.31 4.79 28.60
N ASN A 568 1.98 6.07 28.37
CA ASN A 568 0.60 6.55 28.21
C ASN A 568 0.55 7.76 27.27
N VAL A 569 -0.46 7.80 26.39
CA VAL A 569 -0.64 8.90 25.41
C VAL A 569 -1.36 10.13 25.99
N ASN A 570 -1.92 10.01 27.18
CA ASN A 570 -2.57 11.12 27.88
C ASN A 570 -1.55 12.01 28.62
N ILE A 571 -0.54 12.45 27.89
CA ILE A 571 0.58 13.26 28.39
C ILE A 571 0.94 14.35 27.36
N ASP A 572 1.37 15.51 27.85
CA ASP A 572 2.10 16.49 27.03
C ASP A 572 3.60 16.30 27.21
N VAL A 573 4.21 15.50 26.34
CA VAL A 573 5.65 15.17 26.42
C VAL A 573 6.57 16.36 26.15
N THR A 574 6.03 17.50 25.71
CA THR A 574 6.81 18.74 25.47
C THR A 574 7.05 19.51 26.76
N THR A 575 6.20 19.34 27.76
CA THR A 575 6.23 20.09 29.01
C THR A 575 6.27 19.22 30.26
N GLN A 576 5.81 17.97 30.19
CA GLN A 576 5.78 17.01 31.29
C GLN A 576 6.96 16.02 31.22
N PRO A 577 7.44 15.50 32.34
CA PRO A 577 8.46 14.46 32.33
C PRO A 577 7.91 13.16 31.71
N ILE A 578 8.75 12.53 30.88
CA ILE A 578 8.43 11.23 30.26
C ILE A 578 8.82 10.04 31.13
N GLY A 579 9.47 10.28 32.26
CA GLY A 579 9.90 9.28 33.24
C GLY A 579 10.84 9.87 34.25
N GLN A 580 11.47 8.99 35.04
CA GLN A 580 12.46 9.38 36.05
C GLN A 580 13.78 8.64 35.81
N ASP A 581 14.89 9.26 36.17
CA ASP A 581 16.20 8.63 36.19
C ASP A 581 16.34 7.62 37.34
N ALA A 582 17.46 6.91 37.40
CA ALA A 582 17.77 5.96 38.47
C ALA A 582 17.83 6.59 39.88
N SER A 583 17.93 7.92 39.98
CA SER A 583 17.95 8.70 41.23
C SER A 583 16.56 9.25 41.57
N GLY A 584 15.55 9.05 40.75
CA GLY A 584 14.19 9.57 40.95
C GLY A 584 14.00 11.01 40.48
N ASN A 585 14.90 11.58 39.69
CA ASN A 585 14.74 12.90 39.10
C ASN A 585 13.88 12.81 37.85
N ASP A 586 13.04 13.79 37.62
CA ASP A 586 12.24 13.90 36.40
C ASP A 586 13.11 14.10 35.16
N VAL A 587 12.83 13.30 34.10
CA VAL A 587 13.50 13.39 32.78
C VAL A 587 12.49 13.83 31.75
N PHE A 588 12.83 14.86 30.99
CA PHE A 588 12.02 15.43 29.93
C PHE A 588 12.51 14.96 28.57
N LEU A 589 11.63 14.98 27.56
CA LEU A 589 11.98 14.61 26.18
C LEU A 589 13.22 15.33 25.66
N LYS A 590 13.33 16.64 25.93
CA LYS A 590 14.47 17.49 25.51
C LYS A 590 15.81 17.02 26.09
N ASP A 591 15.81 16.32 27.23
CA ASP A 591 17.04 15.91 27.91
C ASP A 591 17.70 14.71 27.22
N ILE A 592 16.90 13.92 26.49
CA ILE A 592 17.36 12.73 25.78
C ILE A 592 17.23 12.82 24.26
N TRP A 593 16.63 13.89 23.72
CA TRP A 593 16.54 14.09 22.27
C TRP A 593 17.93 14.26 21.64
N PRO A 594 18.30 13.53 20.58
CA PRO A 594 19.58 13.69 19.92
C PRO A 594 19.60 14.94 19.05
N SER A 595 20.74 15.61 18.96
CA SER A 595 20.94 16.72 18.04
C SER A 595 21.16 16.21 16.60
N ASN A 596 20.85 17.06 15.60
CA ASN A 596 21.12 16.76 14.20
C ASN A 596 22.62 16.50 13.93
N ALA A 597 23.50 17.16 14.70
CA ALA A 597 24.94 16.95 14.61
C ALA A 597 25.34 15.52 15.06
N GLU A 598 24.81 15.04 16.20
CA GLU A 598 25.04 13.66 16.67
C GLU A 598 24.53 12.63 15.65
N ILE A 599 23.34 12.84 15.07
CA ILE A 599 22.77 11.94 14.06
C ILE A 599 23.67 11.90 12.82
N THR A 600 24.06 13.06 12.28
CA THR A 600 24.88 13.17 11.08
C THR A 600 26.27 12.55 11.28
N GLN A 601 26.89 12.80 12.40
CA GLN A 601 28.19 12.22 12.75
C GLN A 601 28.09 10.69 12.82
N THR A 602 27.12 10.16 13.53
CA THR A 602 26.89 8.72 13.66
C THR A 602 26.64 8.06 12.30
N MET A 603 25.84 8.70 11.42
CA MET A 603 25.63 8.22 10.06
C MET A 603 26.94 8.13 9.27
N GLN A 604 27.78 9.14 9.34
CA GLN A 604 29.08 9.16 8.64
C GLN A 604 30.03 8.04 9.12
N GLU A 605 29.94 7.68 10.40
CA GLU A 605 30.79 6.66 11.01
C GLU A 605 30.32 5.22 10.72
N CYS A 606 29.01 4.98 10.53
CA CYS A 606 28.47 3.62 10.41
C CYS A 606 27.99 3.22 9.00
N MET A 607 27.76 4.20 8.09
CA MET A 607 27.28 3.90 6.75
C MET A 607 28.43 3.51 5.82
N ASP A 608 28.31 2.33 5.18
CA ASP A 608 29.31 1.78 4.27
C ASP A 608 28.63 1.30 2.96
N PRO A 609 28.92 1.95 1.81
CA PRO A 609 28.33 1.55 0.52
C PRO A 609 28.60 0.09 0.11
N LYS A 610 29.76 -0.45 0.55
CA LYS A 610 30.10 -1.84 0.26
C LYS A 610 29.23 -2.81 1.05
N ALA A 611 28.97 -2.47 2.33
CA ALA A 611 28.14 -3.28 3.20
C ALA A 611 26.69 -3.36 2.69
N PHE A 612 26.13 -2.30 2.11
CA PHE A 612 24.81 -2.34 1.47
C PHE A 612 24.72 -3.45 0.43
N ARG A 613 25.65 -3.49 -0.52
CA ARG A 613 25.62 -4.48 -1.58
C ARG A 613 25.85 -5.89 -1.05
N GLU A 614 26.84 -6.10 -0.20
CA GLU A 614 27.15 -7.41 0.38
C GLU A 614 25.97 -7.96 1.22
N THR A 615 25.31 -7.10 2.00
CA THR A 615 24.15 -7.49 2.80
C THR A 615 23.00 -7.95 1.90
N TYR A 616 22.71 -7.24 0.82
CA TYR A 616 21.65 -7.67 -0.11
C TYR A 616 22.02 -8.92 -0.89
N GLU A 617 23.25 -9.03 -1.41
CA GLU A 617 23.72 -10.24 -2.11
C GLU A 617 23.62 -11.48 -1.21
N ASN A 618 23.99 -11.38 0.06
CA ASN A 618 23.86 -12.47 1.02
C ASN A 618 22.39 -12.79 1.36
N SER A 619 21.51 -11.78 1.39
CA SER A 619 20.09 -11.96 1.72
C SER A 619 19.29 -12.63 0.60
N LEU A 620 19.77 -12.57 -0.66
CA LEU A 620 19.08 -13.17 -1.81
C LEU A 620 19.06 -14.70 -1.80
N ASP A 621 19.93 -15.35 -1.04
CA ASP A 621 19.85 -16.79 -0.82
C ASP A 621 18.70 -17.18 0.11
N GLY A 622 18.24 -16.24 0.93
CA GLY A 622 17.20 -16.43 1.94
C GLY A 622 17.65 -17.29 3.12
N PRO A 623 16.80 -17.44 4.15
CA PRO A 623 17.08 -18.28 5.31
C PRO A 623 17.11 -19.78 4.95
N GLU A 624 17.70 -20.61 5.81
CA GLU A 624 17.78 -22.06 5.62
C GLU A 624 16.39 -22.70 5.39
N THR A 625 15.37 -22.18 6.05
CA THR A 625 13.99 -22.65 5.88
C THR A 625 13.48 -22.46 4.45
N TRP A 626 13.90 -21.39 3.77
CA TRP A 626 13.62 -21.15 2.36
C TRP A 626 14.49 -22.00 1.45
N GLN A 627 15.79 -22.06 1.70
CA GLN A 627 16.73 -22.82 0.87
C GLN A 627 16.36 -24.30 0.81
N ASN A 628 16.02 -24.90 1.95
CA ASN A 628 15.67 -26.31 2.08
C ASN A 628 14.21 -26.63 1.75
N LEU A 629 13.40 -25.63 1.40
CA LEU A 629 11.99 -25.81 1.06
C LEU A 629 11.86 -26.56 -0.26
N ALA A 630 11.26 -27.74 -0.23
CA ALA A 630 10.88 -28.47 -1.43
C ALA A 630 9.78 -27.72 -2.21
N SER A 631 9.89 -27.62 -3.52
CA SER A 631 8.90 -27.03 -4.41
C SER A 631 8.62 -27.94 -5.61
N PRO A 632 7.40 -27.91 -6.17
CA PRO A 632 7.11 -28.56 -7.44
C PRO A 632 8.04 -28.06 -8.55
N THR A 633 8.15 -28.84 -9.63
CA THR A 633 8.94 -28.49 -10.82
C THR A 633 8.09 -28.67 -12.07
N GLY A 634 8.49 -28.01 -13.15
CA GLY A 634 7.77 -28.11 -14.45
C GLY A 634 7.05 -26.82 -14.83
N PRO A 635 6.58 -26.73 -16.09
CA PRO A 635 6.00 -25.51 -16.65
C PRO A 635 4.58 -25.22 -16.15
N VAL A 636 3.85 -26.20 -15.65
CA VAL A 636 2.49 -26.11 -15.09
C VAL A 636 2.53 -26.53 -13.64
N TYR A 637 1.79 -25.83 -12.81
CA TYR A 637 1.68 -26.16 -11.38
C TYR A 637 0.80 -27.41 -11.21
N ASP A 638 1.24 -28.29 -10.32
CA ASP A 638 0.49 -29.49 -9.94
C ASP A 638 -0.47 -29.13 -8.79
N TRP A 639 -1.72 -28.81 -9.18
CA TRP A 639 -2.74 -28.34 -8.23
C TRP A 639 -3.20 -29.47 -7.31
N ASP A 640 -3.08 -29.25 -6.01
CA ASP A 640 -3.64 -30.13 -5.00
C ASP A 640 -5.09 -29.69 -4.70
N PRO A 641 -6.11 -30.51 -5.04
CA PRO A 641 -7.50 -30.16 -4.79
C PRO A 641 -7.84 -30.06 -3.30
N ASP A 642 -7.06 -30.69 -2.42
CA ASP A 642 -7.26 -30.66 -0.98
C ASP A 642 -6.48 -29.50 -0.30
N SER A 643 -5.71 -28.73 -1.07
CA SER A 643 -4.99 -27.58 -0.54
C SER A 643 -5.94 -26.53 0.06
N THR A 644 -5.59 -26.08 1.26
CA THR A 644 -6.30 -24.98 1.92
C THR A 644 -5.61 -23.61 1.74
N TYR A 645 -4.51 -23.55 0.98
CA TYR A 645 -3.72 -22.34 0.71
C TYR A 645 -3.72 -21.90 -0.74
N ILE A 646 -3.56 -22.86 -1.69
CA ILE A 646 -3.40 -22.61 -3.12
C ILE A 646 -4.39 -23.44 -3.92
N GLN A 647 -5.28 -22.78 -4.64
CA GLN A 647 -6.30 -23.41 -5.47
C GLN A 647 -6.31 -22.81 -6.87
N GLU A 648 -6.53 -23.64 -7.91
CA GLU A 648 -6.73 -23.13 -9.25
C GLU A 648 -7.97 -22.24 -9.28
N ILE A 649 -7.79 -20.98 -9.73
CA ILE A 649 -8.88 -20.02 -9.78
C ILE A 649 -9.80 -20.31 -10.96
N SER A 650 -11.11 -20.18 -10.76
CA SER A 650 -12.14 -20.58 -11.73
C SER A 650 -12.36 -19.63 -12.91
N PHE A 651 -11.57 -18.57 -13.05
CA PHE A 651 -11.71 -17.58 -14.13
C PHE A 651 -11.55 -18.18 -15.54
N PHE A 652 -10.80 -19.27 -15.65
CA PHE A 652 -10.48 -19.91 -16.92
C PHE A 652 -11.31 -21.19 -17.18
N ASP A 653 -12.32 -21.44 -16.37
CA ASP A 653 -13.27 -22.54 -16.58
C ASP A 653 -14.11 -22.24 -17.81
N GLY A 654 -14.06 -23.14 -18.81
CA GLY A 654 -14.77 -22.93 -20.07
C GLY A 654 -14.17 -21.85 -20.97
N PHE A 655 -12.95 -21.35 -20.67
CA PHE A 655 -12.27 -20.36 -21.49
C PHE A 655 -12.06 -20.88 -22.93
N SER A 656 -12.34 -20.04 -23.92
CA SER A 656 -12.11 -20.32 -25.33
C SER A 656 -11.37 -19.15 -26.00
N LEU A 657 -10.74 -19.41 -27.16
CA LEU A 657 -10.10 -18.39 -27.97
C LEU A 657 -11.09 -17.57 -28.82
N GLU A 658 -12.35 -17.95 -28.84
CA GLU A 658 -13.39 -17.18 -29.52
C GLU A 658 -13.74 -15.95 -28.69
N THR A 659 -13.73 -14.78 -29.33
CA THR A 659 -14.15 -13.54 -28.68
C THR A 659 -15.61 -13.67 -28.24
N PRO A 660 -15.93 -13.43 -26.95
CA PRO A 660 -17.34 -13.40 -26.53
C PRO A 660 -18.14 -12.41 -27.37
N LYS A 661 -19.32 -12.81 -27.77
CA LYS A 661 -20.22 -11.97 -28.57
C LYS A 661 -21.09 -11.05 -27.71
N ASP A 662 -21.04 -11.25 -26.41
CA ASP A 662 -21.96 -10.60 -25.49
C ASP A 662 -21.44 -9.18 -25.18
N ALA A 663 -22.18 -8.21 -25.70
CA ALA A 663 -22.05 -6.81 -25.29
C ALA A 663 -22.42 -6.67 -23.81
N LEU A 664 -22.04 -5.56 -23.22
CA LEU A 664 -22.53 -5.15 -21.92
C LEU A 664 -24.06 -5.14 -21.94
N ASP A 665 -24.69 -5.96 -21.12
CA ASP A 665 -26.14 -6.03 -21.02
C ASP A 665 -26.67 -5.16 -19.89
N ASN A 666 -27.86 -4.59 -20.11
CA ASN A 666 -28.63 -3.92 -19.08
C ASN A 666 -28.94 -4.91 -17.95
N ILE A 667 -29.00 -4.40 -16.72
CA ILE A 667 -29.26 -5.20 -15.53
C ILE A 667 -30.69 -4.95 -15.09
N ALA A 668 -31.47 -6.01 -14.93
CA ALA A 668 -32.87 -5.93 -14.49
C ALA A 668 -33.10 -6.72 -13.20
N GLY A 669 -33.88 -6.17 -12.29
CA GLY A 669 -34.34 -6.82 -11.06
C GLY A 669 -33.20 -7.20 -10.10
N ALA A 670 -32.06 -6.50 -10.16
CA ALA A 670 -30.92 -6.79 -9.26
C ALA A 670 -31.29 -6.57 -7.78
N ARG A 671 -30.66 -7.33 -6.90
CA ARG A 671 -30.81 -7.21 -5.44
C ARG A 671 -29.59 -6.55 -4.81
N MET A 672 -29.81 -5.81 -3.73
CA MET A 672 -28.70 -5.24 -2.94
C MET A 672 -28.06 -6.33 -2.07
N LEU A 673 -26.77 -6.60 -2.29
CA LEU A 673 -26.03 -7.57 -1.50
C LEU A 673 -25.53 -6.96 -0.20
N VAL A 674 -24.99 -5.74 -0.27
CA VAL A 674 -24.41 -5.00 0.88
C VAL A 674 -24.64 -3.51 0.70
N MET A 675 -24.92 -2.80 1.79
CA MET A 675 -24.89 -1.35 1.86
C MET A 675 -23.78 -0.90 2.83
N CYS A 676 -22.71 -0.38 2.27
CA CYS A 676 -21.50 0.02 3.00
C CYS A 676 -21.57 1.45 3.55
N ASP A 677 -20.78 1.74 4.56
CA ASP A 677 -20.60 3.07 5.14
C ASP A 677 -19.62 3.95 4.32
N ASP A 678 -19.47 5.21 4.70
CA ASP A 678 -18.42 6.10 4.18
C ASP A 678 -17.04 5.56 4.55
N ASN A 679 -16.04 5.84 3.72
CA ASN A 679 -14.67 5.37 3.91
C ASN A 679 -14.55 3.84 4.06
N THR A 680 -15.43 3.08 3.41
CA THR A 680 -15.28 1.63 3.34
C THR A 680 -13.97 1.29 2.63
N THR A 681 -13.01 0.78 3.39
CA THR A 681 -11.66 0.50 2.91
C THR A 681 -11.59 -0.86 2.21
N THR A 682 -10.51 -1.08 1.45
CA THR A 682 -10.20 -2.41 0.91
C THR A 682 -9.95 -3.45 2.03
N ASP A 683 -9.59 -3.00 3.24
CA ASP A 683 -9.52 -3.87 4.43
C ASP A 683 -10.91 -4.31 4.93
N HIS A 684 -11.92 -3.46 4.80
CA HIS A 684 -13.31 -3.82 5.10
C HIS A 684 -13.86 -4.83 4.08
N ILE A 685 -13.53 -4.64 2.80
CA ILE A 685 -14.03 -5.49 1.71
C ILE A 685 -13.30 -6.84 1.67
N SER A 686 -11.98 -6.83 1.74
CA SER A 686 -11.14 -8.03 1.69
C SER A 686 -10.08 -7.97 2.80
N PRO A 687 -10.42 -8.40 4.02
CA PRO A 687 -9.49 -8.37 5.17
C PRO A 687 -8.31 -9.31 4.98
N VAL A 688 -7.22 -9.04 5.73
CA VAL A 688 -6.01 -9.87 5.78
C VAL A 688 -5.75 -10.44 7.17
N SER A 689 -6.54 -10.02 8.15
CA SER A 689 -6.40 -10.36 9.57
C SER A 689 -6.45 -11.86 9.85
N ARG A 690 -6.15 -12.23 11.10
CA ARG A 690 -6.28 -13.60 11.60
C ARG A 690 -7.71 -14.12 11.38
N ILE A 691 -7.82 -15.38 10.95
CA ILE A 691 -9.10 -16.04 10.71
C ILE A 691 -9.68 -16.48 12.06
N ARG A 692 -10.89 -16.03 12.36
CA ARG A 692 -11.61 -16.45 13.57
C ARG A 692 -12.34 -17.77 13.31
N PRO A 693 -12.36 -18.70 14.29
CA PRO A 693 -13.02 -19.99 14.14
C PRO A 693 -14.51 -19.89 13.82
N ASP A 694 -15.20 -18.90 14.38
CA ASP A 694 -16.62 -18.62 14.24
C ASP A 694 -16.98 -17.74 13.03
N SER A 695 -16.02 -17.50 12.14
CA SER A 695 -16.25 -16.77 10.90
C SER A 695 -16.51 -17.72 9.72
N PRO A 696 -17.22 -17.29 8.64
CA PRO A 696 -17.47 -18.16 7.49
C PRO A 696 -16.21 -18.80 6.88
N PRO A 697 -15.06 -18.10 6.73
CA PRO A 697 -13.83 -18.74 6.30
C PRO A 697 -13.24 -19.71 7.34
N GLY A 698 -13.40 -19.43 8.65
CA GLY A 698 -12.95 -20.30 9.74
C GLY A 698 -13.75 -21.60 9.76
N GLU A 699 -15.07 -21.52 9.75
CA GLU A 699 -15.96 -22.69 9.69
C GLU A 699 -15.65 -23.55 8.45
N TYR A 700 -15.43 -22.92 7.29
CA TYR A 700 -15.03 -23.63 6.08
C TYR A 700 -13.71 -24.39 6.26
N LEU A 701 -12.67 -23.74 6.77
CA LEU A 701 -11.37 -24.38 6.98
C LEU A 701 -11.44 -25.52 7.99
N ILE A 702 -12.17 -25.35 9.09
CA ILE A 702 -12.41 -26.40 10.07
C ILE A 702 -13.15 -27.58 9.42
N SER A 703 -14.11 -27.34 8.54
CA SER A 703 -14.80 -28.39 7.79
C SER A 703 -13.87 -29.14 6.82
N GLN A 704 -12.78 -28.50 6.38
CA GLN A 704 -11.72 -29.11 5.58
C GLN A 704 -10.63 -29.77 6.45
N GLY A 705 -10.84 -29.88 7.76
CA GLY A 705 -9.93 -30.58 8.68
C GLY A 705 -8.78 -29.73 9.21
N VAL A 706 -8.77 -28.39 8.98
CA VAL A 706 -7.75 -27.50 9.55
C VAL A 706 -8.01 -27.31 11.05
N ALA A 707 -6.99 -27.50 11.87
CA ALA A 707 -7.09 -27.25 13.30
C ALA A 707 -7.27 -25.75 13.60
N VAL A 708 -7.95 -25.43 14.70
CA VAL A 708 -8.24 -24.04 15.09
C VAL A 708 -6.96 -23.21 15.22
N ASP A 709 -5.90 -23.80 15.77
CA ASP A 709 -4.60 -23.12 15.93
C ASP A 709 -3.88 -22.89 14.61
N ASP A 710 -4.25 -23.61 13.54
CA ASP A 710 -3.67 -23.55 12.19
C ASP A 710 -4.50 -22.73 11.19
N LEU A 711 -5.53 -22.03 11.65
CA LEU A 711 -6.35 -21.20 10.77
C LEU A 711 -5.54 -20.09 10.09
N THR A 712 -4.53 -19.57 10.76
CA THR A 712 -3.62 -18.51 10.28
C THR A 712 -4.35 -17.22 9.94
N SER A 713 -3.98 -16.54 8.84
CA SER A 713 -4.61 -15.29 8.41
C SER A 713 -5.19 -15.41 7.00
N LEU A 714 -6.15 -14.55 6.70
CA LEU A 714 -6.70 -14.40 5.35
C LEU A 714 -5.62 -14.00 4.34
N GLY A 715 -4.64 -13.20 4.78
CA GLY A 715 -3.49 -12.84 3.96
C GLY A 715 -2.69 -14.05 3.50
N ALA A 716 -2.44 -15.01 4.39
CA ALA A 716 -1.70 -16.24 4.08
C ALA A 716 -2.45 -17.17 3.09
N ARG A 717 -3.78 -17.09 3.06
CA ARG A 717 -4.66 -17.96 2.24
C ARG A 717 -5.21 -17.29 0.99
N ARG A 718 -4.64 -16.16 0.56
CA ARG A 718 -5.10 -15.41 -0.63
C ARG A 718 -5.01 -16.17 -1.95
N GLY A 719 -4.22 -17.23 -2.03
CA GLY A 719 -4.20 -18.15 -3.16
C GLY A 719 -5.37 -19.14 -3.20
N ASN A 720 -6.27 -19.11 -2.22
CA ASN A 720 -7.44 -19.97 -2.16
C ASN A 720 -8.74 -19.15 -2.24
N HIS A 721 -9.39 -19.19 -3.41
CA HIS A 721 -10.60 -18.43 -3.67
C HIS A 721 -11.79 -18.87 -2.80
N HIS A 722 -11.86 -20.11 -2.35
CA HIS A 722 -12.92 -20.59 -1.46
C HIS A 722 -12.88 -19.93 -0.08
N VAL A 723 -11.67 -19.69 0.45
CA VAL A 723 -11.45 -18.95 1.70
C VAL A 723 -11.77 -17.48 1.50
N MET A 724 -11.23 -16.89 0.41
CA MET A 724 -11.38 -15.46 0.16
C MET A 724 -12.81 -15.04 -0.06
N LEU A 725 -13.61 -15.79 -0.84
CA LEU A 725 -15.02 -15.48 -1.10
C LEU A 725 -15.86 -15.43 0.18
N ARG A 726 -15.56 -16.31 1.16
CA ARG A 726 -16.24 -16.35 2.46
C ARG A 726 -15.86 -15.19 3.37
N SER A 727 -14.75 -14.52 3.07
CA SER A 727 -14.24 -13.38 3.84
C SER A 727 -14.65 -12.00 3.29
N ILE A 728 -15.27 -11.95 2.10
CA ILE A 728 -15.63 -10.67 1.47
C ILE A 728 -16.66 -9.92 2.33
N PHE A 729 -16.35 -8.62 2.60
CA PHE A 729 -17.01 -7.75 3.57
C PHE A 729 -16.99 -8.28 5.02
N GLY A 730 -16.06 -9.21 5.32
CA GLY A 730 -16.01 -9.94 6.59
C GLY A 730 -15.13 -9.31 7.68
N ASN A 731 -14.61 -8.10 7.49
CA ASN A 731 -13.89 -7.39 8.55
C ASN A 731 -14.82 -7.15 9.75
N GLY A 732 -14.35 -7.43 10.97
CA GLY A 732 -15.15 -7.27 12.20
C GLY A 732 -15.65 -5.85 12.47
N LYS A 733 -15.09 -4.84 11.80
CA LYS A 733 -15.54 -3.42 11.86
C LYS A 733 -16.37 -3.02 10.63
N ALA A 734 -16.50 -3.88 9.63
CA ALA A 734 -17.34 -3.62 8.46
C ALA A 734 -18.82 -3.60 8.87
N ARG A 735 -19.52 -2.54 8.49
CA ARG A 735 -20.94 -2.36 8.77
C ARG A 735 -21.75 -2.60 7.50
N ASN A 736 -22.81 -3.40 7.62
CA ASN A 736 -23.83 -3.47 6.60
C ASN A 736 -25.05 -2.68 7.06
N LEU A 737 -25.28 -1.52 6.43
CA LEU A 737 -26.33 -0.60 6.85
C LEU A 737 -27.75 -1.11 6.55
N MET A 738 -27.90 -2.22 5.81
CA MET A 738 -29.18 -2.97 5.70
C MET A 738 -29.57 -3.62 7.04
N LEU A 739 -28.57 -3.86 7.91
CA LEU A 739 -28.75 -4.51 9.22
C LEU A 739 -28.11 -3.65 10.33
N PRO A 740 -28.75 -2.55 10.74
CA PRO A 740 -28.19 -1.66 11.75
C PRO A 740 -27.82 -2.41 13.02
N GLY A 741 -26.62 -2.14 13.55
CA GLY A 741 -26.09 -2.78 14.76
C GLY A 741 -25.31 -4.08 14.51
N THR A 742 -25.20 -4.55 13.25
CA THR A 742 -24.36 -5.72 12.90
C THR A 742 -23.04 -5.31 12.28
N THR A 743 -22.05 -6.17 12.42
CA THR A 743 -20.74 -6.03 11.77
C THR A 743 -20.30 -7.35 11.15
N GLY A 744 -19.33 -7.30 10.22
CA GLY A 744 -18.78 -8.49 9.57
C GLY A 744 -19.61 -8.98 8.39
N ALA A 745 -19.36 -10.24 7.98
CA ALA A 745 -19.88 -10.84 6.74
C ALA A 745 -21.35 -11.25 6.79
N VAL A 746 -22.24 -10.37 7.24
CA VAL A 746 -23.68 -10.67 7.41
C VAL A 746 -24.54 -9.74 6.55
N THR A 747 -25.57 -10.29 5.93
CA THR A 747 -26.53 -9.51 5.11
C THR A 747 -27.97 -10.03 5.27
N SER A 748 -28.90 -9.24 4.73
CA SER A 748 -30.30 -9.63 4.55
C SER A 748 -30.50 -10.16 3.14
N TYR A 749 -30.83 -11.42 3.02
CA TYR A 749 -31.21 -12.05 1.77
C TYR A 749 -32.73 -11.87 1.54
N HIS A 750 -33.11 -11.36 0.38
CA HIS A 750 -34.47 -11.10 -0.06
C HIS A 750 -34.77 -11.99 -1.27
N PRO A 751 -35.35 -13.17 -1.08
CA PRO A 751 -35.64 -14.09 -2.17
C PRO A 751 -36.69 -13.51 -3.14
N SER A 752 -36.73 -14.05 -4.36
CA SER A 752 -37.79 -13.71 -5.33
C SER A 752 -39.16 -14.14 -4.86
N ALA A 753 -39.24 -15.19 -4.02
CA ALA A 753 -40.43 -15.65 -3.36
C ALA A 753 -40.12 -16.20 -1.97
N GLY A 754 -40.81 -15.71 -0.94
CA GLY A 754 -40.57 -16.09 0.46
C GLY A 754 -40.25 -14.94 1.38
N GLU A 755 -39.93 -15.24 2.64
CA GLU A 755 -39.61 -14.24 3.64
C GLU A 755 -38.09 -13.91 3.62
N PRO A 756 -37.72 -12.65 3.91
CA PRO A 756 -36.33 -12.27 4.07
C PRO A 756 -35.63 -13.08 5.17
N ALA A 757 -34.33 -13.35 4.98
CA ALA A 757 -33.54 -14.10 5.94
C ALA A 757 -32.16 -13.45 6.15
N GLN A 758 -31.72 -13.38 7.39
CA GLN A 758 -30.36 -12.97 7.70
C GLN A 758 -29.41 -14.17 7.53
N MET A 759 -28.30 -13.97 6.82
CA MET A 759 -27.31 -15.00 6.59
C MET A 759 -25.94 -14.43 6.24
N SER A 760 -24.93 -15.28 6.01
CA SER A 760 -23.65 -14.80 5.53
C SER A 760 -23.77 -14.16 4.14
N ILE A 761 -22.93 -13.18 3.83
CA ILE A 761 -22.88 -12.54 2.50
C ILE A 761 -22.57 -13.59 1.42
N TYR A 762 -21.72 -14.56 1.73
CA TYR A 762 -21.37 -15.66 0.83
C TYR A 762 -22.59 -16.53 0.49
N ASP A 763 -23.36 -16.94 1.50
CA ASP A 763 -24.54 -17.78 1.29
C ASP A 763 -25.65 -17.03 0.55
N ALA A 764 -25.87 -15.75 0.88
CA ALA A 764 -26.83 -14.91 0.17
C ALA A 764 -26.44 -14.75 -1.31
N ALA A 765 -25.18 -14.49 -1.60
CA ALA A 765 -24.68 -14.40 -2.97
C ALA A 765 -24.82 -15.73 -3.74
N ALA A 766 -24.55 -16.86 -3.07
CA ALA A 766 -24.75 -18.19 -3.66
C ALA A 766 -26.22 -18.42 -4.06
N ARG A 767 -27.17 -18.08 -3.17
CA ARG A 767 -28.61 -18.21 -3.44
C ARG A 767 -29.08 -17.29 -4.57
N TYR A 768 -28.63 -16.03 -4.59
CA TYR A 768 -28.95 -15.11 -5.69
C TYR A 768 -28.46 -15.64 -7.05
N ARG A 769 -27.26 -16.23 -7.08
CA ARG A 769 -26.74 -16.87 -8.31
C ARG A 769 -27.57 -18.09 -8.74
N GLU A 770 -27.97 -18.93 -7.80
CA GLU A 770 -28.88 -20.08 -8.07
C GLU A 770 -30.22 -19.64 -8.62
N GLU A 771 -30.74 -18.47 -8.17
CA GLU A 771 -31.95 -17.85 -8.67
C GLU A 771 -31.76 -17.10 -10.00
N GLY A 772 -30.53 -16.96 -10.50
CA GLY A 772 -30.21 -16.15 -11.67
C GLY A 772 -30.37 -14.63 -11.42
N THR A 773 -30.34 -14.19 -10.16
CA THR A 773 -30.54 -12.80 -9.76
C THR A 773 -29.20 -12.09 -9.66
N SER A 774 -29.04 -11.01 -10.42
CA SER A 774 -27.87 -10.11 -10.31
C SER A 774 -27.86 -9.39 -8.98
N THR A 775 -26.65 -9.04 -8.50
CA THR A 775 -26.51 -8.26 -7.27
C THR A 775 -25.75 -6.96 -7.49
N VAL A 776 -26.04 -5.97 -6.64
CA VAL A 776 -25.36 -4.67 -6.58
C VAL A 776 -24.94 -4.37 -5.14
N VAL A 777 -23.95 -3.51 -5.00
CA VAL A 777 -23.49 -2.99 -3.70
C VAL A 777 -23.64 -1.47 -3.68
N PHE A 778 -24.14 -0.94 -2.59
CA PHE A 778 -24.17 0.50 -2.36
C PHE A 778 -23.02 0.92 -1.43
N GLY A 779 -22.28 1.95 -1.83
CA GLY A 779 -21.17 2.52 -1.07
C GLY A 779 -21.36 3.99 -0.75
N GLY A 780 -20.66 4.47 0.27
CA GLY A 780 -20.60 5.88 0.64
C GLY A 780 -19.49 6.61 -0.09
N LYS A 781 -18.93 7.62 0.58
CA LYS A 781 -17.78 8.40 0.08
C LYS A 781 -16.49 7.59 0.19
N LEU A 782 -15.56 7.84 -0.74
CA LEU A 782 -14.22 7.26 -0.75
C LEU A 782 -14.24 5.71 -0.69
N TYR A 783 -15.16 5.08 -1.43
CA TYR A 783 -15.29 3.63 -1.48
C TYR A 783 -14.01 2.99 -2.05
N GLY A 784 -13.47 2.02 -1.32
CA GLY A 784 -12.24 1.32 -1.71
C GLY A 784 -10.94 1.99 -1.29
N THR A 785 -10.98 2.97 -0.36
CA THR A 785 -9.79 3.57 0.25
C THR A 785 -8.89 2.51 0.86
N GLY A 786 -7.58 2.71 0.81
CA GLY A 786 -6.61 1.86 1.49
C GLY A 786 -5.64 1.16 0.56
N SER A 787 -5.22 -0.07 0.92
CA SER A 787 -4.22 -0.84 0.18
C SER A 787 -4.75 -1.30 -1.18
N SER A 788 -3.85 -1.43 -2.16
CA SER A 788 -4.17 -2.10 -3.43
C SER A 788 -4.45 -3.58 -3.17
N ARG A 789 -5.71 -3.98 -3.32
CA ARG A 789 -6.17 -5.37 -3.12
C ARG A 789 -7.09 -5.79 -4.24
N ASP A 790 -6.60 -6.64 -5.11
CA ASP A 790 -7.37 -7.24 -6.19
C ASP A 790 -8.59 -8.04 -5.67
N TRP A 791 -8.44 -8.78 -4.58
CA TRP A 791 -9.55 -9.51 -3.96
C TRP A 791 -10.72 -8.62 -3.52
N ALA A 792 -10.50 -7.34 -3.28
CA ALA A 792 -11.60 -6.40 -3.02
C ALA A 792 -12.50 -6.16 -4.25
N ALA A 793 -12.02 -6.53 -5.45
CA ALA A 793 -12.81 -6.53 -6.70
C ALA A 793 -13.10 -7.95 -7.19
N LYS A 794 -12.12 -8.87 -7.17
CA LYS A 794 -12.30 -10.30 -7.52
C LYS A 794 -13.39 -10.96 -6.69
N GLY A 795 -13.41 -10.68 -5.38
CA GLY A 795 -14.40 -11.25 -4.47
C GLY A 795 -15.83 -10.86 -4.82
N PRO A 796 -16.18 -9.58 -4.88
CA PRO A 796 -17.50 -9.14 -5.32
C PRO A 796 -17.89 -9.67 -6.70
N ALA A 797 -16.97 -9.64 -7.69
CA ALA A 797 -17.22 -10.20 -9.02
C ALA A 797 -17.61 -11.68 -8.96
N LEU A 798 -16.81 -12.51 -8.27
CA LEU A 798 -17.07 -13.94 -8.10
C LEU A 798 -18.31 -14.23 -7.23
N LEU A 799 -18.74 -13.31 -6.38
CA LEU A 799 -20.00 -13.36 -5.66
C LEU A 799 -21.22 -12.98 -6.54
N GLY A 800 -21.00 -12.53 -7.78
CA GLY A 800 -22.07 -12.16 -8.71
C GLY A 800 -22.49 -10.69 -8.63
N VAL A 801 -21.68 -9.83 -8.01
CA VAL A 801 -21.92 -8.38 -8.01
C VAL A 801 -21.59 -7.82 -9.40
N ARG A 802 -22.58 -7.17 -10.02
CA ARG A 802 -22.48 -6.59 -11.36
C ARG A 802 -22.13 -5.11 -11.35
N ALA A 803 -22.53 -4.39 -10.31
CA ALA A 803 -22.22 -2.97 -10.19
C ALA A 803 -22.03 -2.57 -8.72
N ILE A 804 -21.15 -1.59 -8.52
CA ILE A 804 -21.02 -0.85 -7.26
C ILE A 804 -21.54 0.57 -7.49
N ILE A 805 -22.51 1.01 -6.69
CA ILE A 805 -23.10 2.35 -6.75
C ILE A 805 -22.63 3.12 -5.53
N ALA A 806 -21.76 4.12 -5.69
CA ALA A 806 -21.15 4.83 -4.58
C ALA A 806 -21.18 6.35 -4.74
N GLU A 807 -21.03 7.08 -3.63
CA GLU A 807 -20.92 8.55 -3.65
C GLU A 807 -19.59 9.01 -4.27
N SER A 808 -18.50 8.28 -4.02
CA SER A 808 -17.21 8.45 -4.71
C SER A 808 -16.32 7.22 -4.55
N PHE A 809 -15.32 7.09 -5.42
CA PHE A 809 -14.39 5.95 -5.47
C PHE A 809 -12.95 6.38 -5.27
N GLU A 810 -12.16 5.54 -4.65
CA GLU A 810 -10.71 5.61 -4.72
C GLU A 810 -10.20 5.02 -6.04
N ARG A 811 -9.14 5.62 -6.59
CA ARG A 811 -8.65 5.35 -7.94
C ARG A 811 -8.31 3.88 -8.19
N ILE A 812 -7.44 3.31 -7.36
CA ILE A 812 -6.93 1.92 -7.56
C ILE A 812 -8.08 0.92 -7.50
N HIS A 813 -8.99 1.11 -6.54
CA HIS A 813 -10.11 0.19 -6.38
C HIS A 813 -11.10 0.30 -7.54
N LYS A 814 -11.34 1.53 -8.04
CA LYS A 814 -12.17 1.77 -9.23
C LYS A 814 -11.63 0.99 -10.44
N SER A 815 -10.34 1.09 -10.72
CA SER A 815 -9.71 0.37 -11.83
C SER A 815 -9.76 -1.15 -11.64
N ASN A 816 -9.60 -1.65 -10.42
CA ASN A 816 -9.77 -3.08 -10.13
C ASN A 816 -11.19 -3.58 -10.40
N LEU A 817 -12.22 -2.79 -10.07
CA LEU A 817 -13.61 -3.14 -10.37
C LEU A 817 -13.83 -3.27 -11.88
N VAL A 818 -13.36 -2.29 -12.65
CA VAL A 818 -13.44 -2.31 -14.12
C VAL A 818 -12.76 -3.57 -14.67
N GLY A 819 -11.52 -3.83 -14.25
CA GLY A 819 -10.76 -5.00 -14.70
C GLY A 819 -11.39 -6.34 -14.33
N MET A 820 -12.36 -6.36 -13.40
CA MET A 820 -13.14 -7.56 -13.03
C MET A 820 -14.56 -7.59 -13.62
N GLY A 821 -14.91 -6.68 -14.54
CA GLY A 821 -16.24 -6.61 -15.11
C GLY A 821 -17.31 -6.13 -14.14
N VAL A 822 -16.93 -5.39 -13.09
CA VAL A 822 -17.87 -4.79 -12.13
C VAL A 822 -17.99 -3.30 -12.39
N LEU A 823 -19.18 -2.83 -12.76
CA LEU A 823 -19.44 -1.44 -13.12
C LEU A 823 -19.31 -0.49 -11.91
N PRO A 824 -18.37 0.45 -11.89
CA PRO A 824 -18.32 1.51 -10.88
C PRO A 824 -19.22 2.67 -11.31
N LEU A 825 -20.31 2.90 -10.58
CA LEU A 825 -21.32 3.91 -10.87
C LEU A 825 -21.39 4.93 -9.74
N GLN A 826 -21.26 6.21 -10.08
CA GLN A 826 -21.23 7.28 -9.09
C GLN A 826 -22.59 7.97 -8.99
N LEU A 827 -23.06 8.17 -7.77
CA LEU A 827 -24.28 8.92 -7.47
C LEU A 827 -24.15 10.40 -7.89
N PRO A 828 -25.25 11.04 -8.33
CA PRO A 828 -25.25 12.47 -8.66
C PRO A 828 -24.82 13.34 -7.47
N GLN A 829 -24.25 14.51 -7.75
CA GLN A 829 -23.92 15.47 -6.69
C GLN A 829 -25.17 15.77 -5.83
N ARG A 830 -24.99 15.79 -4.51
CA ARG A 830 -26.03 16.00 -3.48
C ARG A 830 -26.98 14.81 -3.25
N VAL A 831 -26.93 13.74 -4.04
CA VAL A 831 -27.58 12.48 -3.70
C VAL A 831 -26.61 11.65 -2.90
N THR A 832 -27.02 11.29 -1.69
CA THR A 832 -26.23 10.41 -0.82
C THR A 832 -26.95 9.08 -0.67
N ARG A 833 -26.22 8.03 -0.37
CA ARG A 833 -26.78 6.73 -0.02
C ARG A 833 -27.89 6.86 1.03
N ALA A 834 -27.67 7.67 2.09
CA ALA A 834 -28.68 7.91 3.12
C ALA A 834 -29.96 8.58 2.60
N SER A 835 -29.84 9.48 1.60
CA SER A 835 -31.00 10.19 1.03
C SER A 835 -31.91 9.28 0.18
N LEU A 836 -31.44 8.11 -0.22
CA LEU A 836 -32.20 7.13 -0.98
C LEU A 836 -33.16 6.31 -0.10
N ASN A 837 -32.95 6.29 1.23
CA ASN A 837 -33.78 5.56 2.20
C ASN A 837 -33.98 4.09 1.82
N LEU A 838 -32.89 3.40 1.46
CA LEU A 838 -32.88 2.00 1.10
C LEU A 838 -32.87 1.13 2.37
N ASP A 839 -33.61 0.00 2.33
CA ASP A 839 -33.66 -0.97 3.44
C ASP A 839 -33.27 -2.41 3.04
N GLY A 840 -33.01 -2.64 1.74
CA GLY A 840 -32.61 -3.93 1.17
C GLY A 840 -33.74 -4.71 0.53
N SER A 841 -34.98 -4.27 0.67
CA SER A 841 -36.14 -4.92 0.04
C SER A 841 -36.33 -4.56 -1.44
N GLU A 842 -35.64 -3.50 -1.90
CA GLU A 842 -35.74 -2.97 -3.24
C GLU A 842 -35.18 -3.91 -4.31
N THR A 843 -35.65 -3.70 -5.55
CA THR A 843 -35.00 -4.21 -6.77
C THR A 843 -34.53 -3.05 -7.63
N PHE A 844 -33.49 -3.31 -8.42
CA PHE A 844 -32.80 -2.29 -9.17
C PHE A 844 -32.68 -2.67 -10.63
N ASP A 845 -33.03 -1.73 -11.52
CA ASP A 845 -32.75 -1.83 -12.95
C ASP A 845 -31.68 -0.80 -13.32
N LEU A 846 -30.70 -1.21 -14.11
CA LEU A 846 -29.66 -0.37 -14.65
C LEU A 846 -29.74 -0.43 -16.18
N ASN A 847 -30.09 0.69 -16.84
CA ASN A 847 -30.30 0.79 -18.27
C ASN A 847 -29.26 1.71 -18.92
N GLY A 848 -29.01 1.49 -20.22
CA GLY A 848 -28.02 2.24 -20.98
C GLY A 848 -26.58 1.71 -20.85
N ILE A 849 -26.42 0.49 -20.30
CA ILE A 849 -25.12 -0.17 -20.19
C ILE A 849 -24.68 -0.68 -21.56
N ASP A 850 -25.60 -1.18 -22.36
CA ASP A 850 -25.40 -1.69 -23.73
C ASP A 850 -24.92 -0.65 -24.73
N THR A 851 -25.06 0.64 -24.42
CA THR A 851 -24.65 1.77 -25.23
C THR A 851 -23.68 2.71 -24.49
N LEU A 852 -23.02 2.20 -23.47
CA LEU A 852 -22.19 3.00 -22.59
C LEU A 852 -20.97 3.55 -23.32
N GLU A 853 -20.66 4.81 -23.09
CA GLU A 853 -19.44 5.48 -23.49
C GLU A 853 -18.59 5.80 -22.25
N PRO A 854 -17.28 6.01 -22.39
CA PRO A 854 -16.44 6.46 -21.26
C PRO A 854 -17.04 7.70 -20.57
N ARG A 855 -17.20 7.64 -19.25
CA ARG A 855 -17.87 8.64 -18.40
C ARG A 855 -19.32 8.93 -18.80
N GLY A 856 -19.95 7.97 -19.47
CA GLY A 856 -21.36 8.04 -19.87
C GLY A 856 -22.32 7.92 -18.69
N SER A 857 -23.60 8.10 -18.97
CA SER A 857 -24.69 8.02 -17.99
C SER A 857 -25.36 6.64 -18.03
N VAL A 858 -25.69 6.11 -16.84
CA VAL A 858 -26.48 4.89 -16.66
C VAL A 858 -27.71 5.25 -15.86
N GLU A 859 -28.88 4.89 -16.37
CA GLU A 859 -30.15 5.10 -15.66
C GLU A 859 -30.38 4.02 -14.62
N LEU A 860 -30.48 4.42 -13.34
CA LEU A 860 -30.88 3.55 -12.23
C LEU A 860 -32.39 3.76 -11.96
N THR A 861 -33.16 2.67 -12.01
CA THR A 861 -34.52 2.63 -11.49
C THR A 861 -34.58 1.79 -10.21
N ILE A 862 -35.02 2.41 -9.12
CA ILE A 862 -35.20 1.76 -7.80
C ILE A 862 -36.68 1.40 -7.67
N HIS A 863 -37.00 0.13 -7.54
CA HIS A 863 -38.36 -0.34 -7.29
C HIS A 863 -38.54 -0.74 -5.83
N ARG A 864 -39.52 -0.14 -5.16
CA ARG A 864 -39.77 -0.36 -3.73
C ARG A 864 -40.91 -1.35 -3.50
N ALA A 865 -40.92 -1.96 -2.31
CA ALA A 865 -41.96 -2.93 -1.92
C ALA A 865 -43.39 -2.37 -1.92
N ASP A 866 -43.57 -1.05 -1.75
CA ASP A 866 -44.87 -0.38 -1.81
C ASP A 866 -45.34 -0.09 -3.25
N GLY A 867 -44.62 -0.53 -4.27
CA GLY A 867 -44.90 -0.34 -5.68
C GLY A 867 -44.45 1.04 -6.24
N SER A 868 -43.85 1.91 -5.44
CA SER A 868 -43.25 3.15 -5.91
C SER A 868 -41.92 2.89 -6.61
N SER A 869 -41.55 3.78 -7.54
CA SER A 869 -40.25 3.76 -8.19
C SER A 869 -39.60 5.14 -8.21
N GLN A 870 -38.28 5.15 -8.22
CA GLN A 870 -37.45 6.36 -8.30
C GLN A 870 -36.39 6.16 -9.37
N GLN A 871 -36.22 7.15 -10.24
CA GLN A 871 -35.18 7.12 -11.28
C GLN A 871 -34.07 8.14 -10.97
N LEU A 872 -32.84 7.74 -11.27
CA LEU A 872 -31.61 8.54 -11.10
C LEU A 872 -30.67 8.31 -12.28
N GLU A 873 -29.96 9.34 -12.69
CA GLU A 873 -28.85 9.18 -13.62
C GLU A 873 -27.54 9.05 -12.86
N LEU A 874 -26.85 7.94 -13.05
CA LEU A 874 -25.53 7.65 -12.46
C LEU A 874 -24.43 7.97 -13.45
N LEU A 875 -23.31 8.49 -12.96
CA LEU A 875 -22.10 8.67 -13.79
C LEU A 875 -21.29 7.36 -13.81
N SER A 876 -21.05 6.81 -14.98
CA SER A 876 -20.07 5.73 -15.13
C SER A 876 -18.65 6.24 -14.82
N ARG A 877 -17.91 5.49 -14.03
CA ARG A 877 -16.52 5.76 -13.71
C ARG A 877 -15.56 4.87 -14.53
N ILE A 878 -16.04 4.45 -15.70
CA ILE A 878 -15.18 3.98 -16.78
C ILE A 878 -14.63 5.24 -17.45
N ASP A 879 -13.34 5.52 -17.27
CA ASP A 879 -12.76 6.81 -17.63
C ASP A 879 -12.15 6.81 -19.03
N THR A 880 -11.81 5.64 -19.61
CA THR A 880 -11.16 5.51 -20.93
C THR A 880 -11.86 4.48 -21.80
N SER A 881 -11.60 4.56 -23.13
CA SER A 881 -12.10 3.59 -24.09
C SER A 881 -11.52 2.19 -23.84
N SER A 882 -10.27 2.12 -23.42
CA SER A 882 -9.64 0.84 -23.06
C SER A 882 -10.26 0.19 -21.82
N GLU A 883 -10.67 0.97 -20.82
CA GLU A 883 -11.43 0.45 -19.66
C GLU A 883 -12.81 -0.07 -20.11
N LEU A 884 -13.44 0.57 -21.10
CA LEU A 884 -14.70 0.10 -21.65
C LEU A 884 -14.56 -1.23 -22.39
N ASP A 885 -13.45 -1.43 -23.10
CA ASP A 885 -13.15 -2.68 -23.80
C ASP A 885 -12.82 -3.85 -22.83
N GLN A 886 -12.46 -3.55 -21.58
CA GLN A 886 -12.13 -4.53 -20.56
C GLN A 886 -13.34 -5.06 -19.79
N ILE A 887 -14.42 -4.31 -19.74
CA ILE A 887 -15.60 -4.64 -18.93
C ILE A 887 -16.65 -5.43 -19.72
#